data_a5cd07e244331525aa8aaa3ecb921f3a
#
_entry.id   a5cd07e244331525aa8aaa3ecb921f3a
#
_cell.length_a   1.000
_cell.length_b   1.000
_cell.length_c   1.000
_cell.angle_alpha   90.00
_cell.angle_beta   90.00
_cell.angle_gamma   90.00
#
_symmetry.space_group_name_H-M   'P 1'
#
loop_
_entity.id
_entity.type
_entity.pdbx_description
1 polymer ?
#
loop_
_entity_poly.entity_id
_entity_poly.type
_entity_poly.pdbx_seq_one_letter_code
_entity_poly.pdbx_strand_id
1 'polypeptide(L)'
;MSFYNHKEIEPKWQEFWAKNHTFKTGTDADKPNFYALDMFPYPSGAGLHVGHPEGYTATDILSRYKRAQGYNVLHPMGWDAFGLPAEQYAMDTGNDPADFTAENIANFKRQINALGFSYDWDREVNTTDPNYYKWTQWIFTKLYEKGLAYEAEVPVNWVEELGTAIANEEVLPDGTSERGGYPVVRKPMRQWMLKITAYAERLLNDLDDVDWPESIKDMQRNWIGKSTGANVTFKIKDTDKDFTVFTTRPDTLFGATYAVLAPEHDLVDSITSPEQADAVAEYKRQASLKSDLARTDLAKDKTGVWTGAYAINPVNGREIPIWIADYVLASYGTGAIMAVPAHDERDWAFAKQFGLDIIPVLEGGNVEEAPYTEDGAHINSDFLDGLNKEEAIAKMVAWLEENGLGQEKISYRLRDWLFSRQRYWGEPIPIIHWEDGTSTAVPENELPLVLPKTSDIKPSGTGESPLANLTDWLEVVREDGVKGRRETNTMPQWAGSSWYYLRYIDPHNDEKLADEELLKAWLPVDIYIGGAEHAVLHLLYARFWHKFLYDLGVVPTKEPFQKLFNQGMILGTSYRDSRGALVATDKVEKRDGSFFHIETGEELEQAPAKMSKSLKNVVNPDDVVEQFGADTLRVYEMFMGPLDASIAWSEEGLEGSRKFLDRVYRLVTTKELVAENSGALDKVYNETVKTVTEHIEDLKFNTAIAQLMIFVNAANKEDKLYVEYAKGFVQLIAPFAPHLAEELWQGLTNTGQSISYVAWPSYDESKLVESEVEIVVQIKGKVKARLTVAKDLAPAELEKVALADEKVQAEIAGQTVVKVITVPNKLVNIVVK
;
A
#
# COMPACT_ATOMS: atom_id res chain seq x y z
N MET A 1 -13.89 16.24 41.28
CA MET A 1 -14.18 16.45 39.85
C MET A 1 -14.23 15.10 39.16
N SER A 2 -15.36 14.76 38.56
CA SER A 2 -15.46 13.53 37.78
C SER A 2 -14.82 13.71 36.43
N PHE A 3 -13.71 13.05 36.18
CA PHE A 3 -13.02 13.03 34.91
C PHE A 3 -12.63 11.60 34.56
N TYR A 4 -12.42 11.36 33.28
CA TYR A 4 -11.96 10.08 32.78
C TYR A 4 -10.51 9.82 33.24
N ASN A 5 -10.34 8.95 34.24
CA ASN A 5 -9.03 8.55 34.73
C ASN A 5 -8.48 7.40 33.91
N HIS A 6 -7.79 7.71 32.81
CA HIS A 6 -7.26 6.72 31.89
C HIS A 6 -6.23 5.78 32.53
N LYS A 7 -5.46 6.25 33.52
CA LYS A 7 -4.44 5.45 34.20
C LYS A 7 -5.01 4.29 35.00
N GLU A 8 -6.25 4.40 35.48
CA GLU A 8 -6.96 3.36 36.20
C GLU A 8 -7.88 2.56 35.27
N ILE A 9 -8.62 3.24 34.41
CA ILE A 9 -9.69 2.65 33.60
C ILE A 9 -9.12 1.80 32.45
N GLU A 10 -8.12 2.27 31.75
CA GLU A 10 -7.59 1.57 30.57
C GLU A 10 -6.92 0.24 30.92
N PRO A 11 -5.98 0.17 31.87
CA PRO A 11 -5.40 -1.11 32.29
C PRO A 11 -6.43 -2.11 32.84
N LYS A 12 -7.40 -1.62 33.58
CA LYS A 12 -8.49 -2.45 34.14
C LYS A 12 -9.23 -3.21 33.06
N TRP A 13 -9.63 -2.53 31.97
CA TRP A 13 -10.40 -3.16 30.91
C TRP A 13 -9.54 -4.00 29.99
N GLN A 14 -8.28 -3.63 29.76
CA GLN A 14 -7.33 -4.47 29.05
C GLN A 14 -7.13 -5.81 29.74
N GLU A 15 -6.99 -5.80 31.08
CA GLU A 15 -6.91 -7.02 31.88
C GLU A 15 -8.20 -7.84 31.80
N PHE A 16 -9.36 -7.19 31.87
CA PHE A 16 -10.66 -7.83 31.73
C PHE A 16 -10.78 -8.55 30.38
N TRP A 17 -10.46 -7.89 29.28
CA TRP A 17 -10.53 -8.49 27.96
C TRP A 17 -9.57 -9.67 27.80
N ALA A 18 -8.36 -9.55 28.31
CA ALA A 18 -7.36 -10.63 28.25
C ALA A 18 -7.82 -11.85 29.06
N LYS A 19 -8.29 -11.64 30.28
CA LYS A 19 -8.74 -12.70 31.18
C LYS A 19 -9.96 -13.45 30.63
N ASN A 20 -10.89 -12.76 30.01
CA ASN A 20 -12.13 -13.33 29.50
C ASN A 20 -12.07 -13.76 28.05
N HIS A 21 -10.91 -13.65 27.38
CA HIS A 21 -10.75 -13.93 25.94
C HIS A 21 -11.85 -13.26 25.11
N THR A 22 -12.13 -12.00 25.42
CA THR A 22 -13.27 -11.25 24.89
C THR A 22 -13.28 -11.20 23.37
N PHE A 23 -12.09 -11.13 22.75
CA PHE A 23 -11.96 -10.96 21.30
C PHE A 23 -11.58 -12.25 20.58
N LYS A 24 -11.77 -13.39 21.20
CA LYS A 24 -11.61 -14.68 20.55
C LYS A 24 -12.51 -14.76 19.33
N THR A 25 -11.96 -15.25 18.22
CA THR A 25 -12.70 -15.40 16.96
C THR A 25 -13.89 -16.32 17.15
N GLY A 26 -15.08 -15.85 16.77
CA GLY A 26 -16.31 -16.61 16.88
C GLY A 26 -16.37 -17.77 15.88
N THR A 27 -17.03 -18.86 16.28
CA THR A 27 -17.18 -20.09 15.48
C THR A 27 -18.63 -20.50 15.28
N ASP A 28 -19.58 -19.61 15.57
CA ASP A 28 -21.01 -19.88 15.41
C ASP A 28 -21.39 -19.96 13.93
N ALA A 29 -21.81 -21.13 13.47
CA ALA A 29 -22.16 -21.37 12.08
C ALA A 29 -23.40 -20.55 11.62
N ASP A 30 -24.25 -20.12 12.56
CA ASP A 30 -25.44 -19.32 12.27
C ASP A 30 -25.18 -17.82 12.10
N LYS A 31 -23.95 -17.39 12.37
CA LYS A 31 -23.52 -16.01 12.24
C LYS A 31 -22.64 -15.83 10.99
N PRO A 32 -22.77 -14.70 10.29
CA PRO A 32 -21.86 -14.38 9.20
C PRO A 32 -20.45 -14.08 9.72
N ASN A 33 -19.45 -14.33 8.88
CA ASN A 33 -18.05 -14.09 9.19
C ASN A 33 -17.58 -12.75 8.64
N PHE A 34 -16.69 -12.09 9.35
CA PHE A 34 -16.01 -10.88 8.91
C PHE A 34 -14.52 -10.99 9.25
N TYR A 35 -13.68 -10.90 8.23
CA TYR A 35 -12.23 -10.94 8.36
C TYR A 35 -11.66 -9.55 8.13
N ALA A 36 -11.20 -8.91 9.21
CA ALA A 36 -10.55 -7.61 9.18
C ALA A 36 -9.04 -7.79 9.35
N LEU A 37 -8.27 -7.35 8.37
CA LEU A 37 -6.82 -7.57 8.32
C LEU A 37 -6.05 -6.26 8.31
N ASP A 38 -5.08 -6.15 9.21
CA ASP A 38 -4.03 -5.15 9.17
C ASP A 38 -2.78 -5.71 8.48
N MET A 39 -2.01 -4.84 7.84
CA MET A 39 -0.66 -5.19 7.46
C MET A 39 0.18 -5.32 8.72
N PHE A 40 0.67 -6.53 8.99
CA PHE A 40 1.41 -6.78 10.22
C PHE A 40 2.76 -6.06 10.21
N PRO A 41 3.22 -5.57 11.36
CA PRO A 41 4.41 -4.75 11.43
C PRO A 41 5.70 -5.56 11.39
N TYR A 42 6.77 -4.91 10.94
CA TYR A 42 8.13 -5.32 11.22
C TYR A 42 8.52 -4.83 12.62
N PRO A 43 8.88 -5.73 13.56
CA PRO A 43 9.20 -5.34 14.94
C PRO A 43 10.60 -4.72 15.02
N SER A 44 10.69 -3.39 14.86
CA SER A 44 11.94 -2.65 14.94
C SER A 44 12.33 -2.34 16.39
N GLY A 45 13.61 -2.06 16.62
CA GLY A 45 14.11 -1.71 17.96
C GLY A 45 13.57 -0.40 18.53
N ALA A 46 13.09 0.49 17.67
CA ALA A 46 12.50 1.77 18.10
C ALA A 46 11.07 1.64 18.65
N GLY A 47 10.40 0.52 18.45
CA GLY A 47 8.98 0.38 18.76
C GLY A 47 8.07 1.11 17.75
N LEU A 48 6.80 1.24 18.11
CA LEU A 48 5.81 1.96 17.31
C LEU A 48 6.03 3.48 17.38
N HIS A 49 5.71 4.18 16.30
CA HIS A 49 5.41 5.60 16.33
C HIS A 49 3.91 5.83 16.14
N VAL A 50 3.43 7.05 16.37
CA VAL A 50 1.98 7.37 16.34
C VAL A 50 1.33 7.19 14.97
N GLY A 51 2.09 7.04 13.90
CA GLY A 51 1.55 6.72 12.58
C GLY A 51 1.05 5.29 12.42
N HIS A 52 1.60 4.34 13.17
CA HIS A 52 1.20 2.95 13.11
C HIS A 52 -0.25 2.71 13.60
N PRO A 53 -0.70 3.31 14.72
CA PRO A 53 -2.04 3.06 15.22
C PRO A 53 -3.18 3.58 14.35
N GLU A 54 -2.91 4.44 13.38
CA GLU A 54 -3.96 4.98 12.50
C GLU A 54 -4.71 3.87 11.76
N GLY A 55 -3.98 3.01 11.06
CA GLY A 55 -4.57 1.86 10.36
C GLY A 55 -5.15 0.84 11.33
N TYR A 56 -4.45 0.55 12.42
CA TYR A 56 -4.90 -0.41 13.43
C TYR A 56 -6.19 0.04 14.13
N THR A 57 -6.32 1.33 14.40
CA THR A 57 -7.55 1.90 14.97
C THR A 57 -8.72 1.77 14.01
N ALA A 58 -8.50 2.07 12.72
CA ALA A 58 -9.53 1.96 11.70
C ALA A 58 -10.07 0.53 11.60
N THR A 59 -9.18 -0.46 11.55
CA THR A 59 -9.55 -1.87 11.49
C THR A 59 -10.25 -2.33 12.77
N ASP A 60 -9.80 -1.82 13.92
CA ASP A 60 -10.39 -2.13 15.22
C ASP A 60 -11.82 -1.58 15.36
N ILE A 61 -12.07 -0.37 14.88
CA ILE A 61 -13.41 0.22 14.85
C ILE A 61 -14.36 -0.66 14.06
N LEU A 62 -13.96 -1.08 12.87
CA LEU A 62 -14.76 -1.98 12.03
C LEU A 62 -15.00 -3.32 12.72
N SER A 63 -13.98 -3.88 13.35
CA SER A 63 -14.08 -5.17 14.06
C SER A 63 -15.06 -5.10 15.22
N ARG A 64 -15.01 -4.04 16.02
CA ARG A 64 -15.93 -3.83 17.15
C ARG A 64 -17.36 -3.60 16.67
N TYR A 65 -17.53 -2.81 15.62
CA TYR A 65 -18.82 -2.56 15.00
C TYR A 65 -19.45 -3.86 14.47
N LYS A 66 -18.69 -4.68 13.75
CA LYS A 66 -19.16 -5.95 13.21
C LYS A 66 -19.52 -6.97 14.31
N ARG A 67 -18.76 -7.02 15.41
CA ARG A 67 -19.15 -7.84 16.59
C ARG A 67 -20.49 -7.42 17.16
N ALA A 68 -20.71 -6.11 17.29
CA ALA A 68 -21.98 -5.58 17.77
C ALA A 68 -23.13 -5.88 16.83
N GLN A 69 -22.86 -6.05 15.54
CA GLN A 69 -23.84 -6.48 14.55
C GLN A 69 -24.09 -7.99 14.51
N GLY A 70 -23.39 -8.77 15.35
CA GLY A 70 -23.59 -10.21 15.42
C GLY A 70 -22.72 -11.06 14.51
N TYR A 71 -21.66 -10.50 13.92
CA TYR A 71 -20.70 -11.26 13.13
C TYR A 71 -19.73 -12.05 13.99
N ASN A 72 -19.27 -13.19 13.46
CA ASN A 72 -17.98 -13.74 13.90
C ASN A 72 -16.89 -12.87 13.30
N VAL A 73 -15.99 -12.34 14.12
CA VAL A 73 -14.94 -11.45 13.65
C VAL A 73 -13.58 -12.09 13.84
N LEU A 74 -12.81 -12.18 12.77
CA LEU A 74 -11.40 -12.54 12.78
C LEU A 74 -10.59 -11.25 12.65
N HIS A 75 -9.95 -10.86 13.76
CA HIS A 75 -9.10 -9.67 13.84
C HIS A 75 -7.75 -10.06 14.43
N PRO A 76 -6.83 -10.53 13.59
CA PRO A 76 -5.54 -11.08 14.04
C PRO A 76 -4.42 -10.06 13.99
N MET A 77 -3.34 -10.38 14.69
CA MET A 77 -2.08 -9.62 14.65
C MET A 77 -0.90 -10.58 14.73
N GLY A 78 0.21 -10.17 14.14
CA GLY A 78 1.43 -10.95 14.15
C GLY A 78 2.64 -10.09 13.74
N TRP A 79 3.73 -10.78 13.37
CA TRP A 79 5.04 -10.15 13.21
C TRP A 79 5.70 -10.62 11.92
N ASP A 80 6.04 -9.66 11.07
CA ASP A 80 6.88 -9.82 9.91
C ASP A 80 8.32 -9.62 10.35
N ALA A 81 8.93 -10.68 10.88
CA ALA A 81 10.08 -10.55 11.77
C ALA A 81 11.43 -10.94 11.15
N PHE A 82 11.45 -11.52 9.95
CA PHE A 82 12.68 -11.65 9.17
C PHE A 82 13.04 -10.31 8.53
N GLY A 83 14.30 -10.13 8.18
CA GLY A 83 14.74 -8.95 7.47
C GLY A 83 16.10 -8.44 7.88
N LEU A 84 16.59 -7.51 7.07
CA LEU A 84 17.95 -6.96 7.16
C LEU A 84 18.27 -6.22 8.46
N PRO A 85 17.38 -5.41 9.04
CA PRO A 85 17.73 -4.64 10.25
C PRO A 85 18.15 -5.50 11.43
N ALA A 86 17.48 -6.63 11.67
CA ALA A 86 17.85 -7.55 12.76
C ALA A 86 19.17 -8.25 12.50
N GLU A 87 19.42 -8.67 11.26
CA GLU A 87 20.70 -9.28 10.87
C GLU A 87 21.86 -8.28 11.01
N GLN A 88 21.66 -7.04 10.58
CA GLN A 88 22.68 -6.00 10.68
C GLN A 88 23.03 -5.69 12.13
N TYR A 89 22.02 -5.57 12.99
CA TYR A 89 22.23 -5.41 14.43
C TYR A 89 23.05 -6.58 15.01
N ALA A 90 22.75 -7.80 14.60
CA ALA A 90 23.47 -8.99 15.03
C ALA A 90 24.95 -8.97 14.57
N MET A 91 25.19 -8.56 13.33
CA MET A 91 26.55 -8.40 12.81
C MET A 91 27.34 -7.32 13.56
N ASP A 92 26.70 -6.19 13.85
CA ASP A 92 27.33 -5.05 14.52
C ASP A 92 27.63 -5.31 16.02
N THR A 93 26.78 -6.10 16.67
CA THR A 93 26.86 -6.34 18.13
C THR A 93 27.35 -7.73 18.53
N GLY A 94 27.41 -8.69 17.60
CA GLY A 94 27.71 -10.08 17.89
C GLY A 94 26.59 -10.84 18.62
N ASN A 95 25.38 -10.26 18.68
CA ASN A 95 24.20 -10.90 19.28
C ASN A 95 23.44 -11.74 18.25
N ASP A 96 22.63 -12.70 18.74
CA ASP A 96 21.75 -13.50 17.90
C ASP A 96 20.57 -12.64 17.42
N PRO A 97 20.26 -12.60 16.10
CA PRO A 97 19.13 -11.85 15.59
C PRO A 97 17.77 -12.37 16.14
N ALA A 98 17.67 -13.63 16.51
CA ALA A 98 16.47 -14.20 17.10
C ALA A 98 16.14 -13.56 18.47
N ASP A 99 17.13 -13.34 19.31
CA ASP A 99 16.96 -12.73 20.64
C ASP A 99 16.53 -11.26 20.51
N PHE A 100 17.19 -10.51 19.65
CA PHE A 100 16.84 -9.13 19.35
C PHE A 100 15.40 -9.02 18.82
N THR A 101 15.03 -9.90 17.91
CA THR A 101 13.67 -9.95 17.33
C THR A 101 12.63 -10.27 18.41
N ALA A 102 12.89 -11.23 19.30
CA ALA A 102 11.99 -11.59 20.39
C ALA A 102 11.74 -10.41 21.34
N GLU A 103 12.77 -9.65 21.68
CA GLU A 103 12.65 -8.45 22.52
C GLU A 103 11.80 -7.37 21.84
N ASN A 104 12.03 -7.16 20.55
CA ASN A 104 11.27 -6.18 19.77
C ASN A 104 9.80 -6.56 19.64
N ILE A 105 9.50 -7.84 19.41
CA ILE A 105 8.13 -8.36 19.39
C ILE A 105 7.44 -8.10 20.74
N ALA A 106 8.10 -8.40 21.85
CA ALA A 106 7.55 -8.17 23.18
C ALA A 106 7.20 -6.69 23.41
N ASN A 107 8.07 -5.78 22.99
CA ASN A 107 7.83 -4.34 23.10
C ASN A 107 6.67 -3.86 22.21
N PHE A 108 6.62 -4.29 20.96
CA PHE A 108 5.51 -3.98 20.04
C PHE A 108 4.18 -4.48 20.59
N LYS A 109 4.15 -5.73 21.09
CA LYS A 109 2.95 -6.33 21.67
C LYS A 109 2.46 -5.56 22.90
N ARG A 110 3.38 -5.14 23.77
CA ARG A 110 3.08 -4.28 24.90
C ARG A 110 2.44 -2.97 24.47
N GLN A 111 3.02 -2.29 23.47
CA GLN A 111 2.50 -1.02 22.97
C GLN A 111 1.12 -1.19 22.31
N ILE A 112 0.93 -2.23 21.53
CA ILE A 112 -0.35 -2.53 20.87
C ILE A 112 -1.43 -2.84 21.91
N ASN A 113 -1.11 -3.62 22.94
CA ASN A 113 -2.04 -3.92 24.03
C ASN A 113 -2.41 -2.66 24.83
N ALA A 114 -1.48 -1.76 25.03
CA ALA A 114 -1.74 -0.48 25.72
C ALA A 114 -2.72 0.42 24.94
N LEU A 115 -2.88 0.22 23.65
CA LEU A 115 -3.84 0.96 22.81
C LEU A 115 -5.24 0.32 22.79
N GLY A 116 -5.41 -0.86 23.40
CA GLY A 116 -6.71 -1.48 23.61
C GLY A 116 -7.37 -2.06 22.38
N PHE A 117 -6.60 -2.48 21.39
CA PHE A 117 -7.13 -3.10 20.18
C PHE A 117 -7.74 -4.48 20.45
N SER A 118 -8.78 -4.83 19.69
CA SER A 118 -9.52 -6.08 19.85
C SER A 118 -8.93 -7.23 19.04
N TYR A 119 -7.63 -7.44 19.14
CA TYR A 119 -6.95 -8.54 18.45
C TYR A 119 -7.19 -9.87 19.15
N ASP A 120 -7.35 -10.92 18.35
CA ASP A 120 -7.36 -12.31 18.82
C ASP A 120 -5.92 -12.84 18.89
N TRP A 121 -5.30 -12.73 20.06
CA TRP A 121 -3.90 -13.12 20.25
C TRP A 121 -3.66 -14.63 20.20
N ASP A 122 -4.70 -15.45 20.28
CA ASP A 122 -4.58 -16.89 20.07
C ASP A 122 -4.20 -17.23 18.61
N ARG A 123 -4.34 -16.28 17.72
CA ARG A 123 -4.00 -16.40 16.29
C ARG A 123 -2.74 -15.66 15.91
N GLU A 124 -1.94 -15.27 16.87
CA GLU A 124 -0.65 -14.61 16.66
C GLU A 124 0.26 -15.45 15.76
N VAL A 125 0.88 -14.80 14.77
CA VAL A 125 1.80 -15.39 13.82
C VAL A 125 3.13 -14.66 13.87
N ASN A 126 4.23 -15.42 13.83
CA ASN A 126 5.58 -14.90 13.73
C ASN A 126 6.28 -15.59 12.56
N THR A 127 6.68 -14.83 11.55
CA THR A 127 7.31 -15.38 10.35
C THR A 127 8.65 -16.08 10.61
N THR A 128 9.29 -15.81 11.76
CA THR A 128 10.55 -16.47 12.17
C THR A 128 10.35 -17.77 12.93
N ASP A 129 9.10 -18.11 13.28
CA ASP A 129 8.79 -19.38 13.92
C ASP A 129 8.90 -20.53 12.92
N PRO A 130 9.69 -21.59 13.20
CA PRO A 130 9.77 -22.75 12.32
C PRO A 130 8.42 -23.39 12.02
N ASN A 131 7.48 -23.38 12.95
CA ASN A 131 6.13 -23.89 12.71
C ASN A 131 5.35 -23.06 11.67
N TYR A 132 5.71 -21.80 11.51
CA TYR A 132 5.16 -20.94 10.47
C TYR A 132 5.91 -21.14 9.15
N TYR A 133 7.23 -20.94 9.13
CA TYR A 133 7.96 -20.99 7.87
C TYR A 133 8.10 -22.39 7.26
N LYS A 134 7.79 -23.45 8.02
CA LYS A 134 7.56 -24.78 7.45
C LYS A 134 6.65 -24.71 6.22
N TRP A 135 5.58 -23.94 6.32
CA TRP A 135 4.59 -23.83 5.24
C TRP A 135 5.02 -22.83 4.17
N THR A 136 5.82 -21.85 4.49
CA THR A 136 6.50 -21.00 3.50
C THR A 136 7.43 -21.86 2.63
N GLN A 137 8.18 -22.74 3.26
CA GLN A 137 9.03 -23.72 2.58
C GLN A 137 8.22 -24.72 1.76
N TRP A 138 7.12 -25.20 2.30
CA TRP A 138 6.21 -26.10 1.58
C TRP A 138 5.68 -25.46 0.30
N ILE A 139 5.25 -24.22 0.34
CA ILE A 139 4.79 -23.49 -0.85
C ILE A 139 5.92 -23.40 -1.88
N PHE A 140 7.14 -23.10 -1.43
CA PHE A 140 8.30 -23.07 -2.32
C PHE A 140 8.54 -24.42 -2.99
N THR A 141 8.47 -25.51 -2.23
CA THR A 141 8.65 -26.84 -2.82
C THR A 141 7.58 -27.16 -3.86
N LYS A 142 6.35 -26.71 -3.66
CA LYS A 142 5.27 -26.89 -4.65
C LYS A 142 5.51 -26.05 -5.91
N LEU A 143 5.98 -24.82 -5.74
CA LEU A 143 6.40 -23.96 -6.86
C LEU A 143 7.54 -24.63 -7.65
N TYR A 144 8.50 -25.21 -6.96
CA TYR A 144 9.61 -25.94 -7.56
C TYR A 144 9.15 -27.16 -8.34
N GLU A 145 8.26 -27.98 -7.78
CA GLU A 145 7.67 -29.14 -8.46
C GLU A 145 6.94 -28.77 -9.76
N LYS A 146 6.30 -27.59 -9.79
CA LYS A 146 5.57 -27.09 -10.96
C LYS A 146 6.45 -26.33 -11.96
N GLY A 147 7.75 -26.22 -11.72
CA GLY A 147 8.67 -25.47 -12.57
C GLY A 147 8.54 -23.94 -12.44
N LEU A 148 7.82 -23.46 -11.43
CA LEU A 148 7.61 -22.04 -11.19
C LEU A 148 8.69 -21.42 -10.30
N ALA A 149 9.45 -22.24 -9.58
CA ALA A 149 10.69 -21.84 -8.92
C ALA A 149 11.85 -22.48 -9.66
N TYR A 150 12.79 -21.65 -10.09
CA TYR A 150 13.92 -22.10 -10.91
C TYR A 150 15.15 -21.24 -10.62
N GLU A 151 16.32 -21.78 -10.96
CA GLU A 151 17.57 -21.05 -10.89
C GLU A 151 17.90 -20.42 -12.25
N ALA A 152 18.39 -19.19 -12.22
CA ALA A 152 18.88 -18.48 -13.38
C ALA A 152 20.06 -17.59 -13.00
N GLU A 153 20.90 -17.34 -13.98
CA GLU A 153 21.97 -16.36 -13.84
C GLU A 153 21.42 -14.99 -14.21
N VAL A 154 21.40 -14.06 -13.23
CA VAL A 154 20.85 -12.71 -13.39
C VAL A 154 21.84 -11.66 -12.90
N PRO A 155 21.91 -10.47 -13.50
CA PRO A 155 22.77 -9.40 -13.03
C PRO A 155 22.22 -8.81 -11.72
N VAL A 156 23.07 -8.69 -10.71
CA VAL A 156 22.76 -8.08 -9.42
C VAL A 156 23.74 -6.93 -9.12
N ASN A 157 23.33 -6.01 -8.25
CA ASN A 157 24.19 -4.94 -7.73
C ASN A 157 25.03 -5.52 -6.58
N TRP A 158 26.25 -5.89 -6.87
CA TRP A 158 27.15 -6.53 -5.91
C TRP A 158 28.10 -5.52 -5.27
N VAL A 159 28.27 -5.61 -3.95
CA VAL A 159 29.25 -4.81 -3.18
C VAL A 159 30.20 -5.78 -2.50
N GLU A 160 31.42 -5.86 -3.02
CA GLU A 160 32.43 -6.81 -2.54
C GLU A 160 32.78 -6.61 -1.06
N GLU A 161 32.94 -5.37 -0.64
CA GLU A 161 33.29 -5.00 0.73
C GLU A 161 32.20 -5.35 1.74
N LEU A 162 30.93 -5.34 1.32
CA LEU A 162 29.79 -5.75 2.14
C LEU A 162 29.47 -7.24 2.00
N GLY A 163 30.03 -7.90 0.98
CA GLY A 163 29.77 -9.31 0.69
C GLY A 163 28.34 -9.63 0.33
N THR A 164 27.63 -8.70 -0.30
CA THR A 164 26.20 -8.84 -0.58
C THR A 164 25.76 -8.08 -1.82
N ALA A 165 24.66 -8.53 -2.40
CA ALA A 165 23.90 -7.75 -3.38
C ALA A 165 23.02 -6.72 -2.66
N ILE A 166 22.85 -5.56 -3.28
CA ILE A 166 21.99 -4.47 -2.81
C ILE A 166 20.93 -4.14 -3.84
N ALA A 167 19.81 -3.55 -3.37
CA ALA A 167 18.71 -3.12 -4.26
C ALA A 167 19.13 -1.92 -5.12
N ASN A 168 18.43 -1.70 -6.22
CA ASN A 168 18.70 -0.57 -7.11
C ASN A 168 18.62 0.77 -6.38
N GLU A 169 17.71 0.91 -5.43
CA GLU A 169 17.50 2.12 -4.63
C GLU A 169 18.68 2.42 -3.69
N GLU A 170 19.52 1.43 -3.39
CA GLU A 170 20.68 1.57 -2.52
C GLU A 170 21.97 1.91 -3.27
N VAL A 171 21.89 2.09 -4.58
CA VAL A 171 23.01 2.53 -5.42
C VAL A 171 22.92 4.05 -5.61
N LEU A 172 23.95 4.76 -5.19
CA LEU A 172 24.06 6.20 -5.37
C LEU A 172 24.35 6.58 -6.82
N PRO A 173 24.07 7.83 -7.25
CA PRO A 173 24.32 8.27 -8.62
C PRO A 173 25.77 8.13 -9.07
N ASP A 174 26.74 8.14 -8.14
CA ASP A 174 28.17 7.96 -8.45
C ASP A 174 28.58 6.49 -8.60
N GLY A 175 27.65 5.55 -8.51
CA GLY A 175 27.91 4.12 -8.61
C GLY A 175 28.43 3.46 -7.35
N THR A 176 28.32 4.13 -6.21
CA THR A 176 28.70 3.59 -4.89
C THR A 176 27.49 3.18 -4.07
N SER A 177 27.72 2.33 -3.06
CA SER A 177 26.68 1.93 -2.12
C SER A 177 26.33 3.08 -1.18
N GLU A 178 25.04 3.26 -0.88
CA GLU A 178 24.58 4.20 0.13
C GLU A 178 25.26 3.95 1.48
N ARG A 179 25.40 2.67 1.85
CA ARG A 179 26.11 2.27 3.06
C ARG A 179 27.57 2.01 2.75
N GLY A 180 28.45 2.76 3.39
CA GLY A 180 29.89 2.62 3.31
C GLY A 180 30.56 3.28 2.11
N GLY A 181 29.81 3.74 1.13
CA GLY A 181 30.34 4.42 -0.06
C GLY A 181 31.24 3.52 -0.92
N TYR A 182 30.99 2.22 -0.92
CA TYR A 182 31.81 1.23 -1.65
C TYR A 182 31.38 1.14 -3.12
N PRO A 183 32.33 0.77 -4.02
CA PRO A 183 31.98 0.53 -5.42
C PRO A 183 30.95 -0.59 -5.57
N VAL A 184 29.94 -0.33 -6.41
CA VAL A 184 28.92 -1.31 -6.78
C VAL A 184 29.24 -1.83 -8.17
N VAL A 185 29.24 -3.15 -8.32
CA VAL A 185 29.51 -3.84 -9.58
C VAL A 185 28.29 -4.63 -10.01
N ARG A 186 27.86 -4.47 -11.27
CA ARG A 186 26.85 -5.37 -11.84
C ARG A 186 27.53 -6.70 -12.15
N LYS A 187 27.09 -7.75 -11.47
CA LYS A 187 27.69 -9.08 -11.55
C LYS A 187 26.60 -10.10 -11.82
N PRO A 188 26.75 -10.98 -12.82
CA PRO A 188 25.83 -12.09 -12.96
C PRO A 188 26.03 -13.05 -11.79
N MET A 189 24.93 -13.45 -11.18
CA MET A 189 24.91 -14.42 -10.09
C MET A 189 23.78 -15.39 -10.30
N ARG A 190 24.02 -16.66 -9.95
CA ARG A 190 22.98 -17.67 -9.94
C ARG A 190 22.02 -17.42 -8.79
N GLN A 191 20.74 -17.22 -9.13
CA GLN A 191 19.69 -16.85 -8.21
C GLN A 191 18.46 -17.70 -8.40
N TRP A 192 17.69 -17.86 -7.33
CA TRP A 192 16.36 -18.45 -7.42
C TRP A 192 15.36 -17.39 -7.88
N MET A 193 14.55 -17.79 -8.85
CA MET A 193 13.51 -16.94 -9.45
C MET A 193 12.16 -17.61 -9.28
N LEU A 194 11.13 -16.84 -8.98
CA LEU A 194 9.74 -17.31 -9.07
C LEU A 194 9.09 -16.75 -10.33
N LYS A 195 8.41 -17.63 -11.07
CA LYS A 195 7.85 -17.30 -12.38
C LYS A 195 6.50 -16.60 -12.27
N ILE A 196 6.49 -15.42 -11.63
CA ILE A 196 5.31 -14.58 -11.51
C ILE A 196 4.75 -14.20 -12.89
N THR A 197 5.60 -14.14 -13.90
CA THR A 197 5.19 -13.80 -15.28
C THR A 197 4.22 -14.82 -15.87
N ALA A 198 4.23 -16.07 -15.39
CA ALA A 198 3.24 -17.08 -15.78
C ALA A 198 1.81 -16.71 -15.34
N TYR A 199 1.69 -15.83 -14.38
CA TYR A 199 0.41 -15.34 -13.84
C TYR A 199 0.07 -13.91 -14.29
N ALA A 200 0.87 -13.30 -15.16
CA ALA A 200 0.73 -11.89 -15.54
C ALA A 200 -0.68 -11.54 -16.03
N GLU A 201 -1.26 -12.36 -16.94
CA GLU A 201 -2.60 -12.10 -17.47
C GLU A 201 -3.67 -12.22 -16.39
N ARG A 202 -3.61 -13.21 -15.53
CA ARG A 202 -4.55 -13.40 -14.42
C ARG A 202 -4.40 -12.29 -13.36
N LEU A 203 -3.18 -11.89 -13.04
CA LEU A 203 -2.92 -10.78 -12.13
C LEU A 203 -3.50 -9.47 -12.68
N LEU A 204 -3.48 -9.29 -13.99
CA LEU A 204 -4.07 -8.11 -14.63
C LEU A 204 -5.60 -8.17 -14.66
N ASN A 205 -6.17 -9.28 -15.16
CA ASN A 205 -7.61 -9.40 -15.37
C ASN A 205 -8.40 -9.45 -14.07
N ASP A 206 -7.89 -10.12 -13.05
CA ASP A 206 -8.60 -10.31 -11.79
C ASP A 206 -8.63 -9.02 -10.92
N LEU A 207 -7.94 -7.97 -11.31
CA LEU A 207 -8.10 -6.64 -10.69
C LEU A 207 -9.52 -6.09 -10.84
N ASP A 208 -10.25 -6.53 -11.86
CA ASP A 208 -11.64 -6.12 -12.06
C ASP A 208 -12.60 -6.70 -11.02
N ASP A 209 -12.19 -7.77 -10.32
CA ASP A 209 -13.01 -8.50 -9.36
C ASP A 209 -12.88 -7.98 -7.91
N VAL A 210 -12.00 -7.03 -7.66
CA VAL A 210 -11.70 -6.54 -6.31
C VAL A 210 -12.10 -5.07 -6.13
N ASP A 211 -12.52 -4.74 -4.92
CA ASP A 211 -12.88 -3.38 -4.50
C ASP A 211 -11.65 -2.68 -3.89
N TRP A 212 -10.74 -2.32 -4.78
CA TRP A 212 -9.49 -1.63 -4.42
C TRP A 212 -9.48 -0.21 -4.98
N PRO A 213 -8.73 0.73 -4.38
CA PRO A 213 -8.54 2.05 -4.97
C PRO A 213 -8.01 1.95 -6.41
N GLU A 214 -8.58 2.73 -7.33
CA GLU A 214 -8.14 2.73 -8.73
C GLU A 214 -6.66 3.08 -8.88
N SER A 215 -6.14 3.96 -8.04
CA SER A 215 -4.70 4.29 -8.03
C SER A 215 -3.81 3.07 -7.80
N ILE A 216 -4.21 2.17 -6.91
CA ILE A 216 -3.47 0.93 -6.63
C ILE A 216 -3.60 -0.05 -7.79
N LYS A 217 -4.81 -0.21 -8.33
CA LYS A 217 -5.03 -1.04 -9.52
C LYS A 217 -4.19 -0.55 -10.71
N ASP A 218 -4.13 0.76 -10.92
CA ASP A 218 -3.33 1.37 -11.98
C ASP A 218 -1.84 1.16 -11.76
N MET A 219 -1.36 1.25 -10.52
CA MET A 219 0.04 0.93 -10.20
C MET A 219 0.37 -0.51 -10.57
N GLN A 220 -0.51 -1.46 -10.26
CA GLN A 220 -0.32 -2.87 -10.64
C GLN A 220 -0.44 -3.08 -12.15
N ARG A 221 -1.43 -2.46 -12.80
CA ARG A 221 -1.56 -2.52 -14.27
C ARG A 221 -0.31 -2.01 -14.98
N ASN A 222 0.21 -0.89 -14.54
CA ASN A 222 1.43 -0.29 -15.10
C ASN A 222 2.67 -1.14 -14.82
N TRP A 223 2.76 -1.75 -13.64
CA TRP A 223 3.86 -2.64 -13.29
C TRP A 223 3.85 -3.92 -14.11
N ILE A 224 2.69 -4.53 -14.30
CA ILE A 224 2.51 -5.69 -15.18
C ILE A 224 2.80 -5.28 -16.61
N GLY A 225 2.34 -4.12 -17.04
CA GLY A 225 2.71 -3.46 -18.28
C GLY A 225 2.45 -4.30 -19.52
N LYS A 226 1.21 -4.78 -19.67
CA LYS A 226 0.78 -5.52 -20.86
C LYS A 226 0.87 -4.64 -22.09
N SER A 227 1.57 -5.10 -23.11
CA SER A 227 1.68 -4.47 -24.41
C SER A 227 1.33 -5.46 -25.51
N THR A 228 0.48 -5.05 -26.42
CA THR A 228 0.16 -5.80 -27.63
C THR A 228 0.91 -5.17 -28.79
N GLY A 229 1.66 -5.96 -29.53
CA GLY A 229 2.47 -5.49 -30.63
C GLY A 229 2.90 -6.63 -31.53
N ALA A 230 4.09 -6.53 -32.08
CA ALA A 230 4.64 -7.56 -32.94
C ALA A 230 6.14 -7.77 -32.68
N ASN A 231 6.56 -9.01 -32.87
CA ASN A 231 7.96 -9.32 -33.05
C ASN A 231 8.33 -9.08 -34.54
N VAL A 232 9.47 -8.47 -34.76
CA VAL A 232 10.00 -8.23 -36.09
C VAL A 232 11.44 -8.71 -36.18
N THR A 233 11.75 -9.53 -37.17
CA THR A 233 13.09 -10.08 -37.41
C THR A 233 13.87 -9.23 -38.37
N PHE A 234 15.04 -8.75 -37.94
CA PHE A 234 16.00 -8.01 -38.78
C PHE A 234 17.18 -8.90 -39.07
N LYS A 235 17.52 -9.04 -40.33
CA LYS A 235 18.75 -9.70 -40.77
C LYS A 235 19.94 -8.77 -40.62
N ILE A 236 21.10 -9.32 -40.27
CA ILE A 236 22.35 -8.57 -40.19
C ILE A 236 23.06 -8.70 -41.49
N LYS A 237 23.41 -7.56 -42.13
CA LYS A 237 24.05 -7.50 -43.45
C LYS A 237 25.34 -8.31 -43.46
N ASP A 238 25.57 -9.07 -44.57
CA ASP A 238 26.74 -9.88 -44.83
C ASP A 238 27.00 -11.01 -43.79
N THR A 239 25.95 -11.43 -43.09
CA THR A 239 26.00 -12.57 -42.15
C THR A 239 24.76 -13.44 -42.33
N ASP A 240 24.78 -14.62 -41.72
CA ASP A 240 23.65 -15.52 -41.60
C ASP A 240 22.86 -15.28 -40.28
N LYS A 241 23.21 -14.22 -39.55
CA LYS A 241 22.63 -13.88 -38.24
C LYS A 241 21.47 -12.92 -38.37
N ASP A 242 20.58 -13.02 -37.39
CA ASP A 242 19.46 -12.09 -37.25
C ASP A 242 19.22 -11.75 -35.79
N PHE A 243 18.39 -10.77 -35.53
CA PHE A 243 17.86 -10.46 -34.21
C PHE A 243 16.38 -10.08 -34.31
N THR A 244 15.65 -10.29 -33.21
CA THR A 244 14.24 -9.96 -33.17
C THR A 244 14.02 -8.78 -32.24
N VAL A 245 13.18 -7.83 -32.65
CA VAL A 245 12.72 -6.73 -31.82
C VAL A 245 11.24 -6.91 -31.51
N PHE A 246 10.82 -6.45 -30.33
CA PHE A 246 9.42 -6.27 -30.02
C PHE A 246 9.05 -4.79 -30.19
N THR A 247 7.94 -4.52 -30.85
CA THR A 247 7.44 -3.14 -31.03
C THR A 247 5.92 -3.11 -30.87
N THR A 248 5.42 -2.08 -30.16
CA THR A 248 3.98 -1.79 -30.09
C THR A 248 3.48 -1.03 -31.33
N ARG A 249 4.39 -0.57 -32.15
CA ARG A 249 4.10 0.21 -33.35
C ARG A 249 4.74 -0.42 -34.62
N PRO A 250 4.35 -1.66 -34.98
CA PRO A 250 4.85 -2.28 -36.20
C PRO A 250 4.50 -1.51 -37.48
N ASP A 251 3.42 -0.72 -37.43
CA ASP A 251 3.01 0.18 -38.50
C ASP A 251 4.06 1.24 -38.90
N THR A 252 4.97 1.57 -37.96
CA THR A 252 6.01 2.56 -38.21
C THR A 252 7.34 1.97 -38.74
N LEU A 253 7.36 0.68 -39.04
CA LEU A 253 8.56 -0.04 -39.48
C LEU A 253 9.27 0.64 -40.69
N PHE A 254 8.54 1.24 -41.60
CA PHE A 254 9.12 1.99 -42.72
C PHE A 254 9.98 3.19 -42.26
N GLY A 255 9.73 3.70 -41.07
CA GLY A 255 10.47 4.79 -40.44
C GLY A 255 11.62 4.35 -39.54
N ALA A 256 11.89 3.06 -39.46
CA ALA A 256 13.01 2.53 -38.67
C ALA A 256 14.34 2.86 -39.44
N THR A 257 15.15 3.70 -38.82
CA THR A 257 16.38 4.23 -39.46
C THR A 257 17.66 3.73 -38.78
N TYR A 258 17.54 3.13 -37.59
CA TYR A 258 18.62 2.44 -36.93
C TYR A 258 18.04 1.40 -35.96
N ALA A 259 18.88 0.50 -35.50
CA ALA A 259 18.53 -0.48 -34.47
C ALA A 259 19.48 -0.31 -33.30
N VAL A 260 19.00 -0.66 -32.08
CA VAL A 260 19.80 -0.59 -30.85
C VAL A 260 19.72 -1.91 -30.11
N LEU A 261 20.89 -2.46 -29.78
CA LEU A 261 21.03 -3.63 -28.91
C LEU A 261 21.43 -3.17 -27.53
N ALA A 262 20.98 -3.92 -26.53
CA ALA A 262 21.52 -3.79 -25.17
C ALA A 262 23.03 -4.08 -25.21
N PRO A 263 23.85 -3.36 -24.42
CA PRO A 263 25.29 -3.63 -24.37
C PRO A 263 25.63 -5.07 -24.05
N GLU A 264 24.79 -5.76 -23.28
CA GLU A 264 24.95 -7.15 -22.85
C GLU A 264 24.37 -8.18 -23.84
N HIS A 265 23.79 -7.74 -24.94
CA HIS A 265 23.20 -8.66 -25.92
C HIS A 265 24.24 -9.61 -26.50
N ASP A 266 23.88 -10.89 -26.64
CA ASP A 266 24.79 -11.95 -27.07
C ASP A 266 25.42 -11.71 -28.43
N LEU A 267 24.75 -11.00 -29.33
CA LEU A 267 25.25 -10.72 -30.69
C LEU A 267 26.31 -9.62 -30.73
N VAL A 268 26.41 -8.75 -29.73
CA VAL A 268 27.27 -7.56 -29.77
C VAL A 268 28.70 -7.88 -30.12
N ASP A 269 29.31 -8.83 -29.42
CA ASP A 269 30.70 -9.18 -29.61
C ASP A 269 30.96 -9.79 -31.01
N SER A 270 30.02 -10.58 -31.51
CA SER A 270 30.14 -11.25 -32.79
C SER A 270 29.95 -10.37 -34.03
N ILE A 271 29.18 -9.25 -33.88
CA ILE A 271 28.90 -8.34 -35.01
C ILE A 271 29.75 -7.07 -34.97
N THR A 272 30.39 -6.76 -33.88
CA THR A 272 31.23 -5.58 -33.74
C THR A 272 32.41 -5.64 -34.74
N SER A 273 32.57 -4.60 -35.54
CA SER A 273 33.70 -4.52 -36.48
C SER A 273 35.03 -4.32 -35.71
N PRO A 274 36.17 -4.74 -36.32
CA PRO A 274 37.49 -4.54 -35.70
C PRO A 274 37.76 -3.08 -35.34
N GLU A 275 37.33 -2.14 -36.16
CA GLU A 275 37.51 -0.70 -35.96
C GLU A 275 36.72 -0.16 -34.75
N GLN A 276 35.62 -0.83 -34.38
CA GLN A 276 34.74 -0.41 -33.29
C GLN A 276 34.99 -1.22 -31.97
N ALA A 277 35.86 -2.24 -32.03
CA ALA A 277 36.05 -3.17 -30.94
C ALA A 277 36.41 -2.49 -29.60
N ASP A 278 37.32 -1.55 -29.60
CA ASP A 278 37.75 -0.83 -28.40
C ASP A 278 36.66 0.08 -27.84
N ALA A 279 35.98 0.83 -28.73
CA ALA A 279 34.90 1.71 -28.31
C ALA A 279 33.70 0.95 -27.73
N VAL A 280 33.36 -0.18 -28.34
CA VAL A 280 32.28 -1.05 -27.86
C VAL A 280 32.66 -1.67 -26.48
N ALA A 281 33.88 -2.16 -26.34
CA ALA A 281 34.35 -2.77 -25.07
C ALA A 281 34.30 -1.74 -23.93
N GLU A 282 34.77 -0.52 -24.16
CA GLU A 282 34.75 0.54 -23.14
C GLU A 282 33.30 0.97 -22.80
N TYR A 283 32.44 1.07 -23.77
CA TYR A 283 31.03 1.39 -23.53
C TYR A 283 30.32 0.30 -22.72
N LYS A 284 30.55 -0.97 -23.05
CA LYS A 284 30.04 -2.11 -22.27
C LYS A 284 30.49 -2.03 -20.81
N ARG A 285 31.76 -1.70 -20.59
CA ARG A 285 32.31 -1.53 -19.24
C ARG A 285 31.60 -0.40 -18.47
N GLN A 286 31.44 0.76 -19.09
CA GLN A 286 30.74 1.90 -18.48
C GLN A 286 29.26 1.57 -18.17
N ALA A 287 28.57 0.92 -19.08
CA ALA A 287 27.17 0.53 -18.92
C ALA A 287 27.02 -0.48 -17.78
N SER A 288 28.00 -1.38 -17.58
CA SER A 288 27.96 -2.38 -16.51
C SER A 288 28.00 -1.77 -15.10
N LEU A 289 28.49 -0.54 -14.97
CA LEU A 289 28.55 0.19 -13.69
C LEU A 289 27.24 0.92 -13.34
N LYS A 290 26.30 0.99 -14.27
CA LYS A 290 25.03 1.71 -14.05
C LYS A 290 23.92 0.76 -13.63
N SER A 291 23.06 1.20 -12.68
CA SER A 291 21.83 0.50 -12.35
C SER A 291 20.80 0.58 -13.48
N ASP A 292 19.86 -0.33 -13.51
CA ASP A 292 18.77 -0.30 -14.49
C ASP A 292 17.96 1.01 -14.40
N LEU A 293 17.77 1.54 -13.20
CA LEU A 293 17.11 2.81 -12.97
C LEU A 293 17.91 3.97 -13.62
N ALA A 294 19.21 4.02 -13.40
CA ALA A 294 20.07 5.06 -14.01
C ALA A 294 20.12 4.97 -15.54
N ARG A 295 20.06 3.74 -16.07
CA ARG A 295 20.07 3.49 -17.52
C ARG A 295 18.77 3.94 -18.19
N THR A 296 17.64 3.85 -17.51
CA THR A 296 16.31 4.18 -18.05
C THR A 296 15.85 5.60 -17.75
N ASP A 297 16.66 6.40 -17.07
CA ASP A 297 16.33 7.78 -16.75
C ASP A 297 16.20 8.64 -18.02
N LEU A 298 14.99 9.11 -18.28
CA LEU A 298 14.65 9.90 -19.46
C LEU A 298 15.27 11.30 -19.48
N ALA A 299 15.67 11.81 -18.30
CA ALA A 299 16.20 13.16 -18.15
C ALA A 299 17.69 13.29 -18.52
N LYS A 300 18.39 12.16 -18.67
CA LYS A 300 19.82 12.17 -19.01
C LYS A 300 20.08 12.22 -20.52
N ASP A 301 21.21 12.78 -20.88
CA ASP A 301 21.70 12.74 -22.24
C ASP A 301 21.87 11.30 -22.74
N LYS A 302 21.46 11.06 -23.97
CA LYS A 302 21.56 9.73 -24.57
C LYS A 302 23.01 9.44 -24.94
N THR A 303 23.48 8.25 -24.59
CA THR A 303 24.78 7.74 -24.92
C THR A 303 24.66 6.46 -25.75
N GLY A 304 25.62 6.21 -26.60
CA GLY A 304 25.66 5.00 -27.39
C GLY A 304 26.91 4.93 -28.27
N VAL A 305 27.18 3.74 -28.80
CA VAL A 305 28.29 3.46 -29.68
C VAL A 305 27.80 2.62 -30.87
N TRP A 306 28.21 2.99 -32.06
CA TRP A 306 27.95 2.18 -33.24
C TRP A 306 28.81 0.92 -33.23
N THR A 307 28.19 -0.23 -33.56
CA THR A 307 28.89 -1.54 -33.62
C THR A 307 29.74 -1.73 -34.87
N GLY A 308 29.59 -0.89 -35.90
CA GLY A 308 30.17 -1.09 -37.20
C GLY A 308 29.35 -1.99 -38.15
N ALA A 309 28.26 -2.57 -37.65
CA ALA A 309 27.37 -3.47 -38.37
C ALA A 309 26.10 -2.74 -38.84
N TYR A 310 25.46 -3.32 -39.84
CA TYR A 310 24.17 -2.87 -40.36
C TYR A 310 23.14 -3.99 -40.29
N ALA A 311 21.90 -3.63 -39.97
CA ALA A 311 20.74 -4.48 -40.15
C ALA A 311 20.01 -4.13 -41.41
N ILE A 312 19.23 -5.05 -41.94
CA ILE A 312 18.39 -4.81 -43.14
C ILE A 312 16.95 -4.69 -42.65
N ASN A 313 16.35 -3.53 -42.91
CA ASN A 313 14.94 -3.32 -42.59
C ASN A 313 14.10 -4.25 -43.48
N PRO A 314 13.33 -5.18 -42.88
CA PRO A 314 12.66 -6.24 -43.65
C PRO A 314 11.58 -5.71 -44.60
N VAL A 315 11.02 -4.54 -44.34
CA VAL A 315 9.88 -4.04 -45.14
C VAL A 315 10.33 -3.25 -46.40
N ASN A 316 11.50 -2.64 -46.42
CA ASN A 316 11.96 -1.81 -47.49
C ASN A 316 13.40 -2.14 -48.00
N GLY A 317 14.06 -3.09 -47.35
CA GLY A 317 15.43 -3.51 -47.68
C GLY A 317 16.52 -2.48 -47.32
N ARG A 318 16.19 -1.43 -46.61
CA ARG A 318 17.15 -0.38 -46.26
C ARG A 318 18.17 -0.91 -45.26
N GLU A 319 19.43 -0.57 -45.47
CA GLU A 319 20.50 -0.82 -44.52
C GLU A 319 20.47 0.21 -43.39
N ILE A 320 20.34 -0.24 -42.14
CA ILE A 320 20.29 0.64 -40.98
C ILE A 320 21.42 0.28 -39.99
N PRO A 321 22.12 1.27 -39.41
CA PRO A 321 23.22 0.98 -38.49
C PRO A 321 22.70 0.35 -37.20
N ILE A 322 23.51 -0.55 -36.66
CA ILE A 322 23.24 -1.21 -35.37
C ILE A 322 24.11 -0.58 -34.29
N TRP A 323 23.47 0.05 -33.32
CA TRP A 323 24.10 0.70 -32.17
C TRP A 323 23.92 -0.13 -30.90
N ILE A 324 24.78 0.10 -29.90
CA ILE A 324 24.52 -0.29 -28.53
C ILE A 324 24.29 0.97 -27.72
N ALA A 325 23.33 0.90 -26.80
CA ALA A 325 23.01 1.98 -25.90
C ALA A 325 22.49 1.42 -24.56
N ASP A 326 22.82 2.10 -23.49
CA ASP A 326 22.53 1.62 -22.14
C ASP A 326 21.04 1.76 -21.77
N TYR A 327 20.25 2.56 -22.47
CA TYR A 327 18.81 2.66 -22.23
C TYR A 327 18.03 1.42 -22.71
N VAL A 328 18.66 0.54 -23.48
CA VAL A 328 18.09 -0.75 -23.86
C VAL A 328 18.58 -1.82 -22.88
N LEU A 329 17.67 -2.50 -22.21
CA LEU A 329 17.98 -3.52 -21.23
C LEU A 329 17.89 -4.91 -21.83
N ALA A 330 18.91 -5.74 -21.59
CA ALA A 330 18.89 -7.14 -22.03
C ALA A 330 17.78 -7.96 -21.35
N SER A 331 17.38 -7.55 -20.17
CA SER A 331 16.30 -8.18 -19.39
C SER A 331 14.90 -7.80 -19.88
N TYR A 332 14.79 -6.84 -20.79
CA TYR A 332 13.49 -6.38 -21.29
C TYR A 332 13.26 -6.76 -22.75
N GLY A 333 12.15 -7.47 -22.99
CA GLY A 333 11.81 -7.93 -24.33
C GLY A 333 12.90 -8.85 -24.91
N THR A 334 13.38 -8.51 -26.09
CA THR A 334 14.44 -9.26 -26.80
C THR A 334 15.84 -8.68 -26.57
N GLY A 335 15.97 -7.62 -25.77
CA GLY A 335 17.24 -6.89 -25.63
C GLY A 335 17.63 -6.09 -26.87
N ALA A 336 16.71 -5.88 -27.80
CA ALA A 336 16.89 -5.16 -29.05
C ALA A 336 15.66 -4.32 -29.36
N ILE A 337 15.87 -3.14 -29.94
CA ILE A 337 14.79 -2.27 -30.42
C ILE A 337 15.04 -1.80 -31.84
N MET A 338 13.99 -1.57 -32.59
CA MET A 338 14.02 -0.73 -33.76
C MET A 338 13.77 0.72 -33.35
N ALA A 339 14.43 1.66 -33.95
CA ALA A 339 14.30 3.07 -33.64
C ALA A 339 13.58 3.81 -34.75
N VAL A 340 12.54 4.56 -34.40
CA VAL A 340 11.74 5.40 -35.30
C VAL A 340 11.82 6.85 -34.81
N PRO A 341 12.88 7.56 -35.11
CA PRO A 341 13.17 8.86 -34.49
C PRO A 341 12.15 9.96 -34.85
N ALA A 342 11.43 9.84 -35.97
CA ALA A 342 10.38 10.80 -36.31
C ALA A 342 9.19 10.77 -35.30
N HIS A 343 8.95 9.67 -34.62
CA HIS A 343 7.73 9.44 -33.82
C HIS A 343 7.96 8.95 -32.42
N ASP A 344 9.18 9.02 -31.89
CA ASP A 344 9.53 8.68 -30.51
C ASP A 344 10.54 9.68 -29.96
N GLU A 345 10.29 10.23 -28.79
CA GLU A 345 11.10 11.26 -28.15
C GLU A 345 12.55 10.81 -27.88
N ARG A 346 12.73 9.59 -27.40
CA ARG A 346 14.06 9.04 -27.09
C ARG A 346 14.85 8.78 -28.34
N ASP A 347 14.22 8.17 -29.34
CA ASP A 347 14.83 7.86 -30.60
C ASP A 347 15.21 9.15 -31.36
N TRP A 348 14.36 10.17 -31.27
CA TRP A 348 14.63 11.48 -31.89
C TRP A 348 15.84 12.17 -31.25
N ALA A 349 15.89 12.19 -29.89
CA ALA A 349 17.02 12.79 -29.18
C ALA A 349 18.34 12.07 -29.51
N PHE A 350 18.32 10.75 -29.52
CA PHE A 350 19.47 9.93 -29.90
C PHE A 350 19.90 10.17 -31.33
N ALA A 351 18.96 10.21 -32.28
CA ALA A 351 19.25 10.47 -33.71
C ALA A 351 19.82 11.87 -33.93
N LYS A 352 19.32 12.88 -33.22
CA LYS A 352 19.85 14.24 -33.29
C LYS A 352 21.28 14.33 -32.77
N GLN A 353 21.56 13.65 -31.67
CA GLN A 353 22.89 13.65 -31.07
C GLN A 353 23.94 12.96 -31.95
N PHE A 354 23.58 11.87 -32.60
CA PHE A 354 24.51 11.06 -33.39
C PHE A 354 24.36 11.23 -34.89
N GLY A 355 23.58 12.19 -35.34
CA GLY A 355 23.44 12.52 -36.79
C GLY A 355 22.79 11.43 -37.63
N LEU A 356 21.83 10.68 -37.04
CA LEU A 356 21.11 9.60 -37.69
C LEU A 356 19.88 10.13 -38.45
N ASP A 357 19.48 9.42 -39.51
CA ASP A 357 18.33 9.81 -40.32
C ASP A 357 17.01 9.79 -39.52
N ILE A 358 16.17 10.79 -39.81
CA ILE A 358 14.83 10.93 -39.25
C ILE A 358 13.84 10.99 -40.41
N ILE A 359 13.03 9.95 -40.57
CA ILE A 359 12.09 9.82 -41.71
C ILE A 359 10.66 9.80 -41.15
N PRO A 360 9.83 10.81 -41.50
CA PRO A 360 8.43 10.78 -41.04
C PRO A 360 7.64 9.71 -41.79
N VAL A 361 6.83 8.95 -41.05
CA VAL A 361 5.92 7.93 -41.58
C VAL A 361 4.47 8.15 -41.14
N LEU A 362 4.24 9.21 -40.35
CA LEU A 362 2.91 9.70 -40.02
C LEU A 362 2.80 11.16 -40.41
N GLU A 363 1.64 11.53 -40.92
CA GLU A 363 1.38 12.92 -41.36
C GLU A 363 1.16 13.81 -40.14
N GLY A 364 1.89 14.89 -40.06
CA GLY A 364 1.79 15.90 -39.01
C GLY A 364 3.14 16.36 -38.46
N GLY A 365 3.18 17.58 -37.96
CA GLY A 365 4.34 18.18 -37.33
C GLY A 365 5.52 18.45 -38.27
N ASN A 366 6.62 18.94 -37.66
CA ASN A 366 7.91 19.13 -38.34
C ASN A 366 8.95 18.31 -37.56
N VAL A 367 9.30 17.15 -38.10
CA VAL A 367 10.22 16.19 -37.47
C VAL A 367 11.68 16.67 -37.40
N GLU A 368 12.03 17.74 -38.16
CA GLU A 368 13.33 18.40 -38.02
C GLU A 368 13.48 19.18 -36.72
N GLU A 369 12.37 19.67 -36.18
CA GLU A 369 12.34 20.49 -34.96
C GLU A 369 11.99 19.67 -33.71
N ALA A 370 11.09 18.69 -33.85
CA ALA A 370 10.63 17.86 -32.75
C ALA A 370 10.01 16.56 -33.26
N PRO A 371 9.99 15.47 -32.46
CA PRO A 371 9.30 14.26 -32.87
C PRO A 371 7.79 14.49 -32.89
N TYR A 372 7.10 13.87 -33.84
CA TYR A 372 5.64 13.86 -33.91
C TYR A 372 5.11 12.57 -33.24
N THR A 373 4.64 12.67 -32.03
CA THR A 373 4.25 11.51 -31.21
C THR A 373 2.76 11.20 -31.20
N GLU A 374 1.97 12.00 -31.90
CA GLU A 374 0.55 11.81 -32.09
C GLU A 374 0.23 10.88 -33.25
N ASP A 375 -1.02 10.44 -33.34
CA ASP A 375 -1.47 9.61 -34.45
C ASP A 375 -1.75 10.46 -35.69
N GLY A 376 -1.62 9.84 -36.85
CA GLY A 376 -1.86 10.48 -38.15
C GLY A 376 -2.01 9.44 -39.24
N ALA A 377 -2.38 9.90 -40.47
CA ALA A 377 -2.39 9.03 -41.61
C ALA A 377 -0.96 8.63 -41.98
N HIS A 378 -0.76 7.41 -42.44
CA HIS A 378 0.55 6.90 -42.82
C HIS A 378 1.04 7.54 -44.14
N ILE A 379 2.30 7.91 -44.13
CA ILE A 379 3.03 8.46 -45.31
C ILE A 379 4.36 7.73 -45.43
N ASN A 380 4.97 7.76 -46.61
CA ASN A 380 6.28 7.11 -46.86
C ASN A 380 6.33 5.63 -46.46
N SER A 381 5.19 4.97 -46.48
CA SER A 381 5.01 3.61 -45.91
C SER A 381 4.37 2.64 -46.92
N ASP A 382 4.53 2.88 -48.20
CA ASP A 382 4.09 2.02 -49.31
C ASP A 382 2.65 1.52 -49.11
N PHE A 383 2.45 0.23 -48.87
CA PHE A 383 1.11 -0.38 -48.73
C PHE A 383 0.32 0.10 -47.52
N LEU A 384 0.95 0.83 -46.59
CA LEU A 384 0.29 1.42 -45.43
C LEU A 384 -0.16 2.86 -45.64
N ASP A 385 0.27 3.50 -46.74
CA ASP A 385 -0.03 4.93 -47.00
C ASP A 385 -1.53 5.22 -46.96
N GLY A 386 -1.89 6.26 -46.23
CA GLY A 386 -3.28 6.72 -46.10
C GLY A 386 -4.07 5.99 -45.00
N LEU A 387 -3.55 4.90 -44.40
CA LEU A 387 -4.21 4.15 -43.34
C LEU A 387 -4.08 4.84 -42.00
N ASN A 388 -5.06 4.65 -41.11
CA ASN A 388 -4.94 5.01 -39.71
C ASN A 388 -4.10 4.00 -38.94
N LYS A 389 -3.86 4.25 -37.63
CA LYS A 389 -3.00 3.44 -36.77
C LYS A 389 -3.45 1.99 -36.72
N GLU A 390 -4.72 1.74 -36.39
CA GLU A 390 -5.27 0.40 -36.19
C GLU A 390 -5.24 -0.43 -37.47
N GLU A 391 -5.65 0.16 -38.60
CA GLU A 391 -5.62 -0.49 -39.91
C GLU A 391 -4.20 -0.80 -40.35
N ALA A 392 -3.28 0.12 -40.12
CA ALA A 392 -1.88 -0.02 -40.49
C ALA A 392 -1.18 -1.10 -39.67
N ILE A 393 -1.44 -1.16 -38.33
CA ILE A 393 -0.89 -2.20 -37.47
C ILE A 393 -1.38 -3.57 -37.93
N ALA A 394 -2.68 -3.74 -38.16
CA ALA A 394 -3.25 -5.00 -38.62
C ALA A 394 -2.64 -5.44 -39.95
N LYS A 395 -2.50 -4.53 -40.90
CA LYS A 395 -1.95 -4.83 -42.21
C LYS A 395 -0.46 -5.17 -42.16
N MET A 396 0.31 -4.47 -41.33
CA MET A 396 1.73 -4.76 -41.15
C MET A 396 1.96 -6.11 -40.49
N VAL A 397 1.19 -6.43 -39.43
CA VAL A 397 1.27 -7.72 -38.76
C VAL A 397 0.97 -8.86 -39.74
N ALA A 398 -0.10 -8.74 -40.53
CA ALA A 398 -0.44 -9.72 -41.55
C ALA A 398 0.69 -9.89 -42.59
N TRP A 399 1.30 -8.77 -43.06
CA TRP A 399 2.43 -8.82 -43.96
C TRP A 399 3.66 -9.53 -43.36
N LEU A 400 3.99 -9.24 -42.11
CA LEU A 400 5.09 -9.87 -41.39
C LEU A 400 4.89 -11.37 -41.26
N GLU A 401 3.69 -11.81 -40.91
CA GLU A 401 3.32 -13.23 -40.77
C GLU A 401 3.39 -13.96 -42.12
N GLU A 402 2.86 -13.38 -43.19
CA GLU A 402 2.89 -13.96 -44.54
C GLU A 402 4.32 -14.14 -45.05
N ASN A 403 5.24 -13.25 -44.68
CA ASN A 403 6.63 -13.28 -45.14
C ASN A 403 7.55 -14.01 -44.12
N GLY A 404 7.03 -14.54 -43.02
CA GLY A 404 7.82 -15.23 -42.01
C GLY A 404 8.83 -14.32 -41.30
N LEU A 405 8.52 -13.02 -41.20
CA LEU A 405 9.43 -12.01 -40.64
C LEU A 405 8.98 -11.48 -39.29
N GLY A 406 7.85 -11.96 -38.78
CA GLY A 406 7.31 -11.54 -37.50
C GLY A 406 5.94 -12.11 -37.23
N GLN A 407 5.41 -11.78 -36.08
CA GLN A 407 4.09 -12.22 -35.65
C GLN A 407 3.54 -11.29 -34.57
N GLU A 408 2.24 -11.31 -34.40
CA GLU A 408 1.62 -10.65 -33.25
C GLU A 408 2.18 -11.22 -31.94
N LYS A 409 2.46 -10.35 -31.01
CA LYS A 409 3.03 -10.72 -29.72
C LYS A 409 2.42 -9.89 -28.59
N ILE A 410 2.03 -10.57 -27.52
CA ILE A 410 1.73 -9.91 -26.25
C ILE A 410 2.98 -9.99 -25.39
N SER A 411 3.38 -8.85 -24.88
CA SER A 411 4.55 -8.72 -24.00
C SER A 411 4.13 -8.08 -22.67
N TYR A 412 4.87 -8.38 -21.63
CA TYR A 412 4.65 -7.82 -20.31
C TYR A 412 5.95 -7.18 -19.81
N ARG A 413 5.82 -6.03 -19.12
CA ARG A 413 6.96 -5.39 -18.46
C ARG A 413 7.38 -6.13 -17.21
N LEU A 414 6.42 -6.80 -16.57
CA LEU A 414 6.65 -7.62 -15.37
C LEU A 414 7.79 -8.62 -15.59
N ARG A 415 8.68 -8.72 -14.61
CA ARG A 415 9.79 -9.67 -14.57
C ARG A 415 9.53 -10.72 -13.51
N ASP A 416 10.15 -11.89 -13.67
CA ASP A 416 10.13 -12.92 -12.64
C ASP A 416 10.71 -12.37 -11.34
N TRP A 417 10.17 -12.86 -10.24
CA TRP A 417 10.52 -12.41 -8.90
C TRP A 417 11.86 -13.00 -8.47
N LEU A 418 12.86 -12.12 -8.27
CA LEU A 418 14.16 -12.50 -7.69
C LEU A 418 13.93 -12.90 -6.23
N PHE A 419 13.97 -14.20 -5.96
CA PHE A 419 13.49 -14.76 -4.69
C PHE A 419 14.60 -15.06 -3.68
N SER A 420 15.82 -15.32 -4.12
CA SER A 420 16.92 -15.66 -3.21
C SER A 420 17.65 -14.44 -2.66
N ARG A 421 18.08 -14.56 -1.40
CA ARG A 421 18.90 -13.56 -0.70
C ARG A 421 20.12 -14.20 -0.10
N GLN A 422 21.26 -13.51 -0.17
CA GLN A 422 22.53 -13.92 0.42
C GLN A 422 22.57 -13.43 1.87
N ARG A 423 21.60 -13.88 2.66
CA ARG A 423 21.38 -13.47 4.04
C ARG A 423 21.25 -14.69 4.95
N TYR A 424 21.59 -14.50 6.22
CA TYR A 424 21.37 -15.50 7.27
C TYR A 424 19.92 -15.44 7.79
N TRP A 425 19.45 -14.24 8.15
CA TRP A 425 18.16 -14.05 8.80
C TRP A 425 17.02 -14.04 7.77
N GLY A 426 16.61 -15.22 7.41
CA GLY A 426 15.55 -15.50 6.44
C GLY A 426 15.24 -17.00 6.44
N GLU A 427 14.15 -17.36 5.78
CA GLU A 427 13.78 -18.76 5.65
C GLU A 427 14.80 -19.48 4.76
N PRO A 428 15.40 -20.59 5.22
CA PRO A 428 16.22 -21.40 4.34
C PRO A 428 15.43 -21.93 3.15
N ILE A 429 16.00 -21.84 1.95
CA ILE A 429 15.40 -22.42 0.75
C ILE A 429 15.61 -23.93 0.81
N PRO A 430 14.55 -24.76 0.82
CA PRO A 430 14.66 -26.19 1.12
C PRO A 430 15.08 -27.01 -0.10
N ILE A 431 16.28 -26.76 -0.62
CA ILE A 431 16.85 -27.44 -1.78
C ILE A 431 18.23 -27.99 -1.41
N ILE A 432 18.54 -29.16 -1.94
CA ILE A 432 19.85 -29.79 -1.81
C ILE A 432 20.44 -29.98 -3.21
N HIS A 433 21.69 -29.53 -3.38
CA HIS A 433 22.45 -29.72 -4.61
C HIS A 433 23.39 -30.92 -4.45
N TRP A 434 23.18 -31.96 -5.27
CA TRP A 434 23.92 -33.22 -5.20
C TRP A 434 25.15 -33.18 -6.11
N GLU A 435 26.22 -33.91 -5.72
CA GLU A 435 27.46 -34.00 -6.49
C GLU A 435 27.28 -34.61 -7.88
N ASP A 436 26.17 -35.36 -8.08
CA ASP A 436 25.83 -35.96 -9.38
C ASP A 436 25.25 -34.92 -10.37
N GLY A 437 25.15 -33.66 -9.98
CA GLY A 437 24.62 -32.56 -10.79
C GLY A 437 23.09 -32.38 -10.69
N THR A 438 22.40 -33.18 -9.88
CA THR A 438 20.98 -33.04 -9.64
C THR A 438 20.68 -32.16 -8.44
N SER A 439 19.49 -31.59 -8.40
CA SER A 439 18.99 -30.83 -7.23
C SER A 439 17.61 -31.36 -6.87
N THR A 440 17.34 -31.51 -5.58
CA THR A 440 16.08 -31.98 -5.06
C THR A 440 15.58 -31.11 -3.93
N ALA A 441 14.25 -31.03 -3.82
CA ALA A 441 13.62 -30.42 -2.67
C ALA A 441 13.76 -31.32 -1.43
N VAL A 442 13.88 -30.71 -0.26
CA VAL A 442 13.77 -31.42 1.01
C VAL A 442 12.39 -32.06 1.09
N PRO A 443 12.27 -33.35 1.44
CA PRO A 443 10.98 -34.00 1.56
C PRO A 443 10.02 -33.28 2.53
N GLU A 444 8.76 -33.29 2.23
CA GLU A 444 7.73 -32.59 3.03
C GLU A 444 7.73 -33.04 4.51
N ASN A 445 7.92 -34.33 4.75
CA ASN A 445 7.98 -34.88 6.11
C ASN A 445 9.24 -34.46 6.90
N GLU A 446 10.22 -33.87 6.25
CA GLU A 446 11.44 -33.35 6.88
C GLU A 446 11.39 -31.82 7.10
N LEU A 447 10.32 -31.18 6.63
CA LEU A 447 10.11 -29.76 6.90
C LEU A 447 9.56 -29.56 8.34
N PRO A 448 9.90 -28.47 9.01
CA PRO A 448 10.72 -27.36 8.54
C PRO A 448 12.22 -27.69 8.49
N LEU A 449 12.90 -27.18 7.45
CA LEU A 449 14.34 -27.06 7.48
C LEU A 449 14.69 -25.86 8.36
N VAL A 450 15.10 -26.14 9.59
CA VAL A 450 15.27 -25.09 10.60
C VAL A 450 16.54 -24.29 10.34
N LEU A 451 16.45 -22.97 10.43
CA LEU A 451 17.61 -22.08 10.37
C LEU A 451 18.56 -22.41 11.53
N PRO A 452 19.82 -22.77 11.26
CA PRO A 452 20.76 -23.12 12.33
C PRO A 452 21.11 -21.88 13.18
N LYS A 453 21.12 -22.05 14.50
CA LYS A 453 21.51 -20.96 15.41
C LYS A 453 23.00 -20.69 15.32
N THR A 454 23.35 -19.42 15.20
CA THR A 454 24.71 -18.94 15.27
C THR A 454 24.73 -17.47 15.70
N SER A 455 25.73 -17.07 16.46
CA SER A 455 26.03 -15.66 16.75
C SER A 455 27.11 -15.10 15.82
N ASP A 456 27.78 -15.97 15.07
CA ASP A 456 28.87 -15.62 14.16
C ASP A 456 28.34 -15.48 12.73
N ILE A 457 27.68 -14.35 12.46
CA ILE A 457 27.11 -14.04 11.17
C ILE A 457 28.09 -13.16 10.41
N LYS A 458 28.84 -13.77 9.48
CA LYS A 458 29.84 -13.08 8.66
C LYS A 458 29.58 -13.34 7.18
N PRO A 459 29.86 -12.37 6.31
CA PRO A 459 29.90 -12.65 4.87
C PRO A 459 30.82 -13.83 4.56
N SER A 460 30.43 -14.68 3.63
CA SER A 460 31.19 -15.88 3.26
C SER A 460 32.49 -15.58 2.51
N GLY A 461 32.57 -14.41 1.90
CA GLY A 461 33.66 -14.02 1.00
C GLY A 461 33.57 -14.65 -0.40
N THR A 462 32.60 -15.52 -0.64
CA THR A 462 32.39 -16.24 -1.90
C THR A 462 31.20 -15.76 -2.72
N GLY A 463 30.46 -14.79 -2.22
CA GLY A 463 29.18 -14.33 -2.80
C GLY A 463 27.97 -15.12 -2.31
N GLU A 464 28.19 -16.14 -1.49
CA GLU A 464 27.12 -16.90 -0.85
C GLU A 464 26.67 -16.25 0.47
N SER A 465 25.53 -16.69 0.98
CA SER A 465 25.03 -16.32 2.30
C SER A 465 25.98 -16.78 3.42
N PRO A 466 25.93 -16.16 4.61
CA PRO A 466 26.68 -16.64 5.78
C PRO A 466 26.42 -18.10 6.15
N LEU A 467 25.31 -18.71 5.72
CA LEU A 467 25.05 -20.15 5.90
C LEU A 467 26.13 -21.03 5.27
N ALA A 468 26.84 -20.55 4.25
CA ALA A 468 27.93 -21.25 3.62
C ALA A 468 29.11 -21.52 4.57
N ASN A 469 29.24 -20.75 5.66
CA ASN A 469 30.27 -20.94 6.68
C ASN A 469 29.94 -22.05 7.69
N LEU A 470 28.70 -22.56 7.69
CA LEU A 470 28.21 -23.56 8.63
C LEU A 470 28.27 -24.96 8.02
N THR A 471 29.50 -25.51 7.92
CA THR A 471 29.79 -26.76 7.19
C THR A 471 29.00 -27.96 7.71
N ASP A 472 28.77 -28.06 9.02
CA ASP A 472 28.03 -29.19 9.61
C ASP A 472 26.56 -29.21 9.19
N TRP A 473 25.94 -28.03 9.06
CA TRP A 473 24.58 -27.91 8.56
C TRP A 473 24.52 -28.10 7.04
N LEU A 474 25.53 -27.62 6.34
CA LEU A 474 25.56 -27.52 4.88
C LEU A 474 25.67 -28.86 4.20
N GLU A 475 26.49 -29.77 4.74
CA GLU A 475 26.81 -31.06 4.12
C GLU A 475 25.78 -32.13 4.48
N VAL A 476 25.28 -32.83 3.46
CA VAL A 476 24.33 -33.93 3.59
C VAL A 476 24.77 -35.11 2.73
N VAL A 477 24.34 -36.31 3.12
CA VAL A 477 24.59 -37.53 2.39
C VAL A 477 23.29 -38.26 2.09
N ARG A 478 23.04 -38.58 0.83
CA ARG A 478 21.86 -39.31 0.38
C ARG A 478 21.99 -40.77 0.74
N GLU A 479 20.90 -41.51 0.77
CA GLU A 479 20.89 -42.96 1.12
C GLU A 479 21.80 -43.82 0.25
N ASP A 480 21.98 -43.43 -1.03
CA ASP A 480 22.88 -44.12 -1.96
C ASP A 480 24.35 -43.72 -1.81
N GLY A 481 24.67 -42.90 -0.82
CA GLY A 481 26.01 -42.42 -0.50
C GLY A 481 26.49 -41.21 -1.30
N VAL A 482 25.65 -40.66 -2.18
CA VAL A 482 25.96 -39.40 -2.89
C VAL A 482 25.94 -38.23 -1.92
N LYS A 483 27.01 -37.45 -1.91
CA LYS A 483 27.12 -36.26 -1.09
C LYS A 483 26.37 -35.11 -1.72
N GLY A 484 25.84 -34.22 -0.87
CA GLY A 484 25.16 -33.03 -1.30
C GLY A 484 25.45 -31.84 -0.41
N ARG A 485 25.05 -30.70 -0.88
CA ARG A 485 25.21 -29.43 -0.21
C ARG A 485 23.89 -28.69 -0.20
N ARG A 486 23.45 -28.23 0.99
CA ARG A 486 22.22 -27.44 1.11
C ARG A 486 22.35 -26.11 0.40
N GLU A 487 21.23 -25.62 -0.14
CA GLU A 487 21.13 -24.26 -0.66
C GLU A 487 21.46 -23.26 0.47
N THR A 488 22.34 -22.31 0.18
CA THR A 488 22.79 -21.33 1.16
C THR A 488 22.00 -20.02 1.14
N ASN A 489 21.27 -19.76 0.06
CA ASN A 489 20.40 -18.61 -0.02
C ASN A 489 19.18 -18.77 0.89
N THR A 490 18.69 -17.64 1.38
CA THR A 490 17.42 -17.56 2.10
C THR A 490 16.36 -16.85 1.26
N MET A 491 15.13 -16.95 1.68
CA MET A 491 14.00 -16.28 1.03
C MET A 491 13.96 -14.80 1.37
N PRO A 492 13.34 -13.96 0.53
CA PRO A 492 13.12 -12.55 0.87
C PRO A 492 12.09 -12.45 2.00
N GLN A 493 12.09 -11.34 2.71
CA GLN A 493 11.07 -11.02 3.72
C GLN A 493 9.64 -11.16 3.17
N TRP A 494 9.44 -10.82 1.91
CA TRP A 494 8.15 -10.89 1.22
C TRP A 494 7.57 -12.31 1.12
N ALA A 495 8.39 -13.35 1.31
CA ALA A 495 7.90 -14.73 1.27
C ALA A 495 6.93 -15.02 2.42
N GLY A 496 7.33 -14.73 3.64
CA GLY A 496 6.49 -14.93 4.81
C GLY A 496 5.22 -14.09 4.79
N SER A 497 5.29 -12.87 4.31
CA SER A 497 4.15 -11.96 4.22
C SER A 497 3.17 -12.29 3.09
N SER A 498 3.55 -13.15 2.15
CA SER A 498 2.69 -13.47 1.00
C SER A 498 1.53 -14.40 1.33
N TRP A 499 1.50 -15.01 2.50
CA TRP A 499 0.44 -15.97 2.86
C TRP A 499 0.00 -15.91 4.34
N TYR A 500 0.49 -14.98 5.14
CA TYR A 500 0.23 -14.92 6.60
C TYR A 500 -1.26 -14.82 6.94
N TYR A 501 -2.05 -14.15 6.11
CA TYR A 501 -3.50 -14.03 6.29
C TYR A 501 -4.20 -15.39 6.23
N LEU A 502 -3.62 -16.38 5.57
CA LEU A 502 -4.12 -17.75 5.56
C LEU A 502 -3.83 -18.45 6.88
N ARG A 503 -2.61 -18.26 7.40
CA ARG A 503 -2.19 -18.91 8.66
C ARG A 503 -2.97 -18.39 9.87
N TYR A 504 -3.35 -17.13 9.87
CA TYR A 504 -4.23 -16.58 10.89
C TYR A 504 -5.57 -17.32 11.01
N ILE A 505 -6.05 -17.90 9.93
CA ILE A 505 -7.30 -18.64 9.91
C ILE A 505 -7.19 -19.94 10.71
N ASP A 506 -6.01 -20.57 10.73
CA ASP A 506 -5.76 -21.82 11.43
C ASP A 506 -4.28 -21.94 11.86
N PRO A 507 -3.85 -21.13 12.85
CA PRO A 507 -2.42 -20.94 13.12
C PRO A 507 -1.74 -22.13 13.82
N HIS A 508 -2.48 -23.05 14.37
CA HIS A 508 -1.95 -24.17 15.13
C HIS A 508 -2.03 -25.51 14.39
N ASN A 509 -2.38 -25.50 13.12
CA ASN A 509 -2.46 -26.71 12.31
C ASN A 509 -1.06 -27.21 11.95
N ASP A 510 -0.74 -28.44 12.38
CA ASP A 510 0.56 -29.07 12.13
C ASP A 510 0.59 -29.89 10.82
N GLU A 511 -0.56 -30.21 10.26
CA GLU A 511 -0.70 -31.08 9.09
C GLU A 511 -0.82 -30.33 7.77
N LYS A 512 -1.37 -29.11 7.83
CA LYS A 512 -1.62 -28.24 6.67
C LYS A 512 -1.31 -26.79 7.02
N LEU A 513 -1.11 -25.95 6.02
CA LEU A 513 -0.96 -24.51 6.27
C LEU A 513 -2.21 -23.91 6.93
N ALA A 514 -3.38 -24.43 6.63
CA ALA A 514 -4.65 -24.18 7.30
C ALA A 514 -5.68 -25.23 6.84
N ASP A 515 -6.69 -25.47 7.67
CA ASP A 515 -7.79 -26.39 7.35
C ASP A 515 -8.61 -25.87 6.17
N GLU A 516 -8.95 -26.76 5.23
CA GLU A 516 -9.67 -26.40 4.00
C GLU A 516 -11.06 -25.79 4.27
N GLU A 517 -11.80 -26.36 5.23
CA GLU A 517 -13.14 -25.87 5.56
C GLU A 517 -13.08 -24.49 6.23
N LEU A 518 -12.07 -24.23 7.06
CA LEU A 518 -11.86 -22.92 7.65
C LEU A 518 -11.46 -21.89 6.59
N LEU A 519 -10.63 -22.25 5.63
CA LEU A 519 -10.29 -21.36 4.51
C LEU A 519 -11.52 -20.99 3.69
N LYS A 520 -12.43 -21.95 3.44
CA LYS A 520 -13.70 -21.67 2.75
C LYS A 520 -14.62 -20.74 3.54
N ALA A 521 -14.59 -20.82 4.87
CA ALA A 521 -15.44 -20.00 5.74
C ALA A 521 -14.97 -18.54 5.83
N TRP A 522 -13.67 -18.25 5.70
CA TRP A 522 -13.10 -16.94 6.01
C TRP A 522 -12.56 -16.18 4.79
N LEU A 523 -12.30 -16.82 3.67
CA LEU A 523 -11.77 -16.17 2.47
C LEU A 523 -12.89 -15.75 1.50
N PRO A 524 -12.70 -14.68 0.75
CA PRO A 524 -11.56 -13.76 0.81
C PRO A 524 -11.56 -12.89 2.07
N VAL A 525 -10.43 -12.28 2.40
CA VAL A 525 -10.37 -11.27 3.47
C VAL A 525 -11.35 -10.15 3.11
N ASP A 526 -12.22 -9.78 4.05
CA ASP A 526 -13.28 -8.80 3.79
C ASP A 526 -12.74 -7.40 3.61
N ILE A 527 -11.83 -6.99 4.49
CA ILE A 527 -11.15 -5.70 4.38
C ILE A 527 -9.69 -5.81 4.79
N TYR A 528 -8.84 -5.17 4.00
CA TYR A 528 -7.41 -5.04 4.26
C TYR A 528 -7.04 -3.56 4.31
N ILE A 529 -6.53 -3.11 5.46
CA ILE A 529 -6.11 -1.72 5.66
C ILE A 529 -4.59 -1.68 5.81
N GLY A 530 -3.94 -0.89 4.97
CA GLY A 530 -2.48 -0.78 4.99
C GLY A 530 -1.94 0.23 3.99
N GLY A 531 -0.63 0.42 4.01
CA GLY A 531 0.06 1.44 3.23
C GLY A 531 0.05 1.21 1.72
N ALA A 532 -0.08 2.30 0.96
CA ALA A 532 -0.06 2.27 -0.51
C ALA A 532 1.31 1.88 -1.10
N GLU A 533 2.38 1.98 -0.33
CA GLU A 533 3.74 1.62 -0.74
C GLU A 533 3.90 0.13 -1.09
N HIS A 534 2.97 -0.71 -0.65
CA HIS A 534 3.00 -2.15 -0.91
C HIS A 534 2.31 -2.58 -2.20
N ALA A 535 1.81 -1.63 -3.00
CA ALA A 535 1.01 -1.90 -4.20
C ALA A 535 1.69 -2.87 -5.19
N VAL A 536 2.97 -2.68 -5.47
CA VAL A 536 3.74 -3.50 -6.43
C VAL A 536 4.75 -4.43 -5.77
N LEU A 537 4.71 -4.54 -4.44
CA LEU A 537 5.54 -5.44 -3.64
C LEU A 537 4.67 -6.49 -2.96
N HIS A 538 4.38 -6.32 -1.67
CA HIS A 538 3.60 -7.27 -0.89
C HIS A 538 2.27 -7.66 -1.54
N LEU A 539 1.48 -6.70 -1.99
CA LEU A 539 0.15 -6.97 -2.55
C LEU A 539 0.23 -7.79 -3.85
N LEU A 540 1.21 -7.51 -4.69
CA LEU A 540 1.39 -8.25 -5.93
C LEU A 540 1.88 -9.68 -5.66
N TYR A 541 2.85 -9.85 -4.78
CA TYR A 541 3.39 -11.16 -4.41
C TYR A 541 2.36 -12.03 -3.68
N ALA A 542 1.57 -11.45 -2.78
CA ALA A 542 0.50 -12.15 -2.08
C ALA A 542 -0.57 -12.63 -3.08
N ARG A 543 -0.95 -11.82 -4.06
CA ARG A 543 -1.88 -12.22 -5.12
C ARG A 543 -1.35 -13.36 -5.97
N PHE A 544 -0.07 -13.31 -6.31
CA PHE A 544 0.60 -14.39 -7.06
C PHE A 544 0.54 -15.71 -6.28
N TRP A 545 0.99 -15.71 -5.04
CA TRP A 545 0.98 -16.91 -4.20
C TRP A 545 -0.43 -17.43 -3.96
N HIS A 546 -1.39 -16.56 -3.77
CA HIS A 546 -2.79 -16.95 -3.58
C HIS A 546 -3.35 -17.66 -4.83
N LYS A 547 -3.10 -17.13 -6.02
CA LYS A 547 -3.51 -17.75 -7.28
C LYS A 547 -2.84 -19.11 -7.49
N PHE A 548 -1.58 -19.21 -7.12
CA PHE A 548 -0.87 -20.49 -7.15
C PHE A 548 -1.52 -21.53 -6.20
N LEU A 549 -1.84 -21.12 -4.98
CA LEU A 549 -2.53 -21.98 -4.02
C LEU A 549 -3.96 -22.31 -4.47
N TYR A 550 -4.61 -21.40 -5.16
CA TYR A 550 -5.89 -21.68 -5.82
C TYR A 550 -5.77 -22.78 -6.87
N ASP A 551 -4.75 -22.73 -7.69
CA ASP A 551 -4.47 -23.76 -8.70
C ASP A 551 -4.16 -25.12 -8.07
N LEU A 552 -3.55 -25.15 -6.88
CA LEU A 552 -3.32 -26.37 -6.10
C LEU A 552 -4.58 -26.89 -5.38
N GLY A 553 -5.68 -26.14 -5.38
CA GLY A 553 -6.90 -26.48 -4.65
C GLY A 553 -6.83 -26.22 -3.14
N VAL A 554 -5.84 -25.45 -2.67
CA VAL A 554 -5.66 -25.16 -1.25
C VAL A 554 -6.61 -24.05 -0.78
N VAL A 555 -6.77 -23.00 -1.59
CA VAL A 555 -7.66 -21.89 -1.28
C VAL A 555 -8.87 -21.84 -2.23
N PRO A 556 -10.04 -21.40 -1.75
CA PRO A 556 -11.27 -21.46 -2.54
C PRO A 556 -11.48 -20.25 -3.46
N THR A 557 -10.69 -19.19 -3.33
CA THR A 557 -10.87 -17.92 -4.04
C THR A 557 -9.67 -17.58 -4.92
N LYS A 558 -9.92 -16.84 -5.99
CA LYS A 558 -8.86 -16.37 -6.89
C LYS A 558 -8.07 -15.20 -6.34
N GLU A 559 -8.73 -14.39 -5.49
CA GLU A 559 -8.14 -13.21 -4.88
C GLU A 559 -8.12 -13.32 -3.36
N PRO A 560 -7.04 -12.83 -2.72
CA PRO A 560 -6.91 -12.92 -1.27
C PRO A 560 -7.72 -11.86 -0.52
N PHE A 561 -7.79 -10.65 -1.06
CA PHE A 561 -8.34 -9.47 -0.38
C PHE A 561 -9.44 -8.84 -1.22
N GLN A 562 -10.68 -8.78 -0.68
CA GLN A 562 -11.80 -8.23 -1.42
C GLN A 562 -11.75 -6.70 -1.45
N LYS A 563 -11.70 -6.07 -0.29
CA LYS A 563 -11.61 -4.62 -0.17
C LYS A 563 -10.25 -4.21 0.39
N LEU A 564 -9.61 -3.26 -0.26
CA LEU A 564 -8.38 -2.63 0.19
C LEU A 564 -8.65 -1.16 0.48
N PHE A 565 -8.16 -0.68 1.61
CA PHE A 565 -8.16 0.73 1.95
C PHE A 565 -6.75 1.16 2.38
N ASN A 566 -6.27 2.26 1.81
CA ASN A 566 -4.97 2.82 2.15
C ASN A 566 -5.16 4.06 3.01
N GLN A 567 -4.73 3.99 4.27
CA GLN A 567 -4.70 5.15 5.15
C GLN A 567 -3.63 6.13 4.70
N GLY A 568 -3.83 7.41 5.02
CA GLY A 568 -2.82 8.44 4.85
C GLY A 568 -1.67 8.31 5.88
N MET A 569 -0.78 9.28 5.89
CA MET A 569 0.34 9.33 6.84
C MET A 569 0.09 10.39 7.91
N ILE A 570 0.52 10.10 9.13
CA ILE A 570 0.64 11.12 10.17
C ILE A 570 2.06 11.70 10.07
N LEU A 571 2.13 13.00 9.79
CA LEU A 571 3.37 13.72 9.58
C LEU A 571 3.87 14.34 10.88
N GLY A 572 5.18 14.28 11.09
CA GLY A 572 5.83 14.91 12.21
C GLY A 572 6.21 16.37 11.91
N THR A 573 6.44 17.14 12.94
CA THR A 573 7.00 18.49 12.82
C THR A 573 8.42 18.41 12.28
N SER A 574 8.70 19.14 11.22
CA SER A 574 9.99 19.15 10.55
C SER A 574 10.37 20.55 10.10
N TYR A 575 11.62 20.73 9.70
CA TYR A 575 12.17 22.03 9.34
C TYR A 575 12.97 21.90 8.04
N ARG A 576 12.85 22.90 7.17
CA ARG A 576 13.55 22.93 5.88
C ARG A 576 14.49 24.13 5.82
N ASP A 577 15.67 23.93 5.25
CA ASP A 577 16.60 25.01 4.92
C ASP A 577 16.18 25.73 3.61
N SER A 578 16.93 26.76 3.22
CA SER A 578 16.66 27.55 2.00
C SER A 578 16.75 26.73 0.71
N ARG A 579 17.40 25.57 0.74
CA ARG A 579 17.52 24.66 -0.39
C ARG A 579 16.40 23.61 -0.41
N GLY A 580 15.50 23.64 0.60
CA GLY A 580 14.41 22.67 0.75
C GLY A 580 14.82 21.36 1.43
N ALA A 581 16.05 21.25 1.92
CA ALA A 581 16.53 20.06 2.63
C ALA A 581 15.97 20.01 4.05
N LEU A 582 15.59 18.81 4.50
CA LEU A 582 15.09 18.59 5.86
C LEU A 582 16.24 18.58 6.86
N VAL A 583 16.02 19.24 8.00
CA VAL A 583 16.98 19.35 9.11
C VAL A 583 16.45 18.57 10.31
N ALA A 584 17.30 17.75 10.92
CA ALA A 584 16.91 16.99 12.11
C ALA A 584 16.52 17.94 13.27
N THR A 585 15.49 17.58 14.03
CA THR A 585 14.91 18.46 15.06
C THR A 585 15.89 18.83 16.18
N ASP A 586 16.87 17.98 16.45
CA ASP A 586 17.93 18.26 17.45
C ASP A 586 18.95 19.32 16.99
N LYS A 587 18.92 19.70 15.72
CA LYS A 587 19.75 20.76 15.12
C LYS A 587 19.01 22.07 14.95
N VAL A 588 17.83 22.20 15.53
CA VAL A 588 16.94 23.36 15.41
C VAL A 588 16.76 24.02 16.76
N GLU A 589 16.89 25.34 16.81
CA GLU A 589 16.55 26.15 17.97
C GLU A 589 15.46 27.18 17.61
N LYS A 590 14.61 27.46 18.57
CA LYS A 590 13.56 28.50 18.44
C LYS A 590 14.05 29.78 19.08
N ARG A 591 14.03 30.87 18.32
CA ARG A 591 14.35 32.24 18.81
C ARG A 591 13.30 33.21 18.30
N ASP A 592 12.68 33.95 19.21
CA ASP A 592 11.70 34.99 18.89
C ASP A 592 10.58 34.56 17.93
N GLY A 593 10.11 33.32 18.08
CA GLY A 593 9.04 32.74 17.24
C GLY A 593 9.49 32.17 15.91
N SER A 594 10.76 32.31 15.55
CA SER A 594 11.36 31.74 14.35
C SER A 594 12.29 30.56 14.68
N PHE A 595 12.59 29.74 13.69
CA PHE A 595 13.42 28.54 13.85
C PHE A 595 14.74 28.72 13.11
N PHE A 596 15.85 28.30 13.73
CA PHE A 596 17.20 28.49 13.21
C PHE A 596 18.01 27.20 13.36
N HIS A 597 18.87 26.96 12.40
CA HIS A 597 19.85 25.86 12.48
C HIS A 597 20.93 26.23 13.52
N ILE A 598 21.16 25.36 14.49
CA ILE A 598 22.08 25.61 15.61
C ILE A 598 23.52 25.88 15.13
N GLU A 599 23.98 25.12 14.13
CA GLU A 599 25.36 25.20 13.63
C GLU A 599 25.58 26.36 12.64
N THR A 600 24.64 26.59 11.73
CA THR A 600 24.79 27.56 10.63
C THR A 600 24.14 28.89 10.90
N GLY A 601 23.20 28.96 11.86
CA GLY A 601 22.42 30.17 12.13
C GLY A 601 21.38 30.50 11.06
N GLU A 602 21.21 29.66 10.05
CA GLU A 602 20.24 29.85 8.97
C GLU A 602 18.81 29.75 9.51
N GLU A 603 17.92 30.63 9.05
CA GLU A 603 16.51 30.58 9.35
C GLU A 603 15.85 29.41 8.59
N LEU A 604 15.04 28.64 9.30
CA LEU A 604 14.39 27.44 8.77
C LEU A 604 12.89 27.64 8.69
N GLU A 605 12.28 27.02 7.66
CA GLU A 605 10.84 26.96 7.51
C GLU A 605 10.29 25.70 8.21
N GLN A 606 9.30 25.88 9.08
CA GLN A 606 8.59 24.75 9.69
C GLN A 606 7.59 24.16 8.69
N ALA A 607 7.72 22.87 8.40
CA ALA A 607 6.84 22.15 7.50
C ALA A 607 6.66 20.69 7.99
N PRO A 608 5.47 20.11 7.84
CA PRO A 608 5.28 18.68 8.16
C PRO A 608 6.07 17.79 7.21
N ALA A 609 6.63 16.70 7.74
CA ALA A 609 7.29 15.67 6.95
C ALA A 609 7.07 14.29 7.58
N LYS A 610 7.30 13.25 6.79
CA LYS A 610 7.23 11.86 7.26
C LYS A 610 8.09 11.69 8.52
N MET A 611 7.56 11.00 9.52
CA MET A 611 8.32 10.69 10.74
C MET A 611 9.44 9.72 10.41
N SER A 612 10.66 10.06 10.86
CA SER A 612 11.83 9.22 10.69
C SER A 612 12.83 9.41 11.82
N LYS A 613 13.64 8.39 12.06
CA LYS A 613 14.71 8.45 13.07
C LYS A 613 15.76 9.50 12.74
N SER A 614 16.07 9.66 11.46
CA SER A 614 17.08 10.62 11.00
C SER A 614 16.64 12.07 11.23
N LEU A 615 15.35 12.34 11.12
CA LEU A 615 14.78 13.67 11.37
C LEU A 615 14.47 13.92 12.85
N LYS A 616 14.48 12.87 13.67
CA LYS A 616 14.15 12.95 15.11
C LYS A 616 12.80 13.63 15.40
N ASN A 617 11.86 13.46 14.50
CA ASN A 617 10.50 13.99 14.57
C ASN A 617 9.45 12.94 14.93
N VAL A 618 9.87 11.77 15.36
CA VAL A 618 8.99 10.65 15.75
C VAL A 618 8.32 10.96 17.09
N VAL A 619 7.02 10.73 17.18
CA VAL A 619 6.27 10.76 18.44
C VAL A 619 6.00 9.33 18.89
N ASN A 620 6.37 9.02 20.13
CA ASN A 620 6.18 7.71 20.73
C ASN A 620 4.76 7.60 21.29
N PRO A 621 3.97 6.58 20.90
CA PRO A 621 2.63 6.40 21.44
C PRO A 621 2.62 6.17 22.96
N ASP A 622 3.68 5.63 23.55
CA ASP A 622 3.77 5.46 25.02
C ASP A 622 3.63 6.78 25.75
N ASP A 623 4.27 7.85 25.25
CA ASP A 623 4.20 9.19 25.84
C ASP A 623 2.78 9.76 25.75
N VAL A 624 2.11 9.55 24.65
CA VAL A 624 0.74 10.01 24.44
C VAL A 624 -0.24 9.26 25.35
N VAL A 625 -0.10 7.95 25.46
CA VAL A 625 -0.94 7.12 26.32
C VAL A 625 -0.75 7.48 27.78
N GLU A 626 0.48 7.72 28.23
CA GLU A 626 0.77 8.14 29.60
C GLU A 626 0.11 9.48 29.93
N GLN A 627 0.20 10.44 29.05
CA GLN A 627 -0.30 11.80 29.29
C GLN A 627 -1.80 11.93 29.04
N PHE A 628 -2.32 11.35 27.99
CA PHE A 628 -3.70 11.55 27.53
C PHE A 628 -4.59 10.32 27.55
N GLY A 629 -4.02 9.13 27.53
CA GLY A 629 -4.74 7.87 27.44
C GLY A 629 -4.85 7.34 26.01
N ALA A 630 -5.08 6.04 25.91
CA ALA A 630 -5.23 5.33 24.65
C ALA A 630 -6.46 5.76 23.86
N ASP A 631 -7.61 5.91 24.53
CA ASP A 631 -8.85 6.34 23.90
C ASP A 631 -8.72 7.73 23.28
N THR A 632 -7.98 8.63 23.94
CA THR A 632 -7.70 9.96 23.39
C THR A 632 -6.88 9.89 22.11
N LEU A 633 -5.85 9.05 22.06
CA LEU A 633 -5.03 8.87 20.85
C LEU A 633 -5.88 8.31 19.71
N ARG A 634 -6.69 7.30 19.98
CA ARG A 634 -7.59 6.68 18.98
C ARG A 634 -8.55 7.71 18.39
N VAL A 635 -9.23 8.46 19.25
CA VAL A 635 -10.19 9.51 18.81
C VAL A 635 -9.47 10.62 18.05
N TYR A 636 -8.31 11.07 18.52
CA TYR A 636 -7.51 12.08 17.84
C TYR A 636 -7.16 11.67 16.42
N GLU A 637 -6.59 10.48 16.24
CA GLU A 637 -6.13 10.01 14.92
C GLU A 637 -7.29 9.82 13.93
N MET A 638 -8.46 9.46 14.43
CA MET A 638 -9.63 9.26 13.60
C MET A 638 -10.41 10.55 13.30
N PHE A 639 -10.28 11.55 14.16
CA PHE A 639 -11.03 12.81 14.04
C PHE A 639 -10.35 13.89 13.20
N MET A 640 -9.02 13.91 13.15
CA MET A 640 -8.25 15.02 12.60
C MET A 640 -8.43 15.24 11.09
N GLY A 641 -8.95 14.27 10.36
CA GLY A 641 -9.22 14.41 8.94
C GLY A 641 -9.69 13.09 8.33
N PRO A 642 -9.92 13.07 7.01
CA PRO A 642 -10.23 11.83 6.30
C PRO A 642 -9.12 10.79 6.48
N LEU A 643 -9.51 9.51 6.60
CA LEU A 643 -8.56 8.43 6.87
C LEU A 643 -7.50 8.26 5.78
N ASP A 644 -7.81 8.59 4.54
CA ASP A 644 -6.90 8.51 3.40
C ASP A 644 -6.01 9.75 3.20
N ALA A 645 -6.18 10.78 4.02
CA ALA A 645 -5.40 12.01 3.95
C ALA A 645 -4.17 11.97 4.85
N SER A 646 -3.10 12.62 4.41
CA SER A 646 -1.95 12.87 5.26
C SER A 646 -2.23 14.04 6.19
N ILE A 647 -1.94 13.87 7.48
CA ILE A 647 -2.32 14.80 8.55
C ILE A 647 -1.09 15.15 9.38
N ALA A 648 -0.91 16.45 9.67
CA ALA A 648 0.15 16.89 10.57
C ALA A 648 -0.22 16.60 12.04
N TRP A 649 0.71 16.03 12.80
CA TRP A 649 0.55 15.79 14.23
C TRP A 649 0.33 17.11 14.98
N SER A 650 -0.67 17.15 15.87
CA SER A 650 -1.07 18.35 16.61
C SER A 650 -1.34 18.05 18.09
N GLU A 651 -0.58 18.66 18.98
CA GLU A 651 -0.82 18.58 20.44
C GLU A 651 -2.15 19.21 20.84
N GLU A 652 -2.58 20.29 20.18
CA GLU A 652 -3.88 20.92 20.42
C GLU A 652 -5.04 19.98 20.08
N GLY A 653 -4.89 19.18 19.02
CA GLY A 653 -5.86 18.18 18.64
C GLY A 653 -6.01 17.08 19.70
N LEU A 654 -4.92 16.67 20.31
CA LEU A 654 -4.94 15.71 21.43
C LEU A 654 -5.70 16.28 22.63
N GLU A 655 -5.41 17.51 23.02
CA GLU A 655 -6.11 18.18 24.12
C GLU A 655 -7.61 18.32 23.85
N GLY A 656 -7.98 18.68 22.63
CA GLY A 656 -9.36 18.76 22.20
C GLY A 656 -10.09 17.41 22.28
N SER A 657 -9.45 16.33 21.84
CA SER A 657 -9.98 14.97 21.93
C SER A 657 -10.13 14.52 23.36
N ARG A 658 -9.17 14.84 24.22
CA ARG A 658 -9.27 14.54 25.65
C ARG A 658 -10.44 15.27 26.30
N LYS A 659 -10.60 16.55 26.01
CA LYS A 659 -11.72 17.35 26.53
C LYS A 659 -13.07 16.76 26.10
N PHE A 660 -13.17 16.28 24.87
CA PHE A 660 -14.37 15.61 24.40
C PHE A 660 -14.68 14.35 25.22
N LEU A 661 -13.70 13.49 25.46
CA LEU A 661 -13.89 12.26 26.25
C LEU A 661 -14.25 12.58 27.72
N ASP A 662 -13.66 13.59 28.30
CA ASP A 662 -14.03 14.07 29.64
C ASP A 662 -15.47 14.58 29.67
N ARG A 663 -15.94 15.26 28.63
CA ARG A 663 -17.33 15.71 28.52
C ARG A 663 -18.30 14.53 28.40
N VAL A 664 -17.95 13.51 27.63
CA VAL A 664 -18.74 12.27 27.54
C VAL A 664 -18.84 11.60 28.89
N TYR A 665 -17.72 11.45 29.59
CA TYR A 665 -17.69 10.84 30.92
C TYR A 665 -18.61 11.60 31.89
N ARG A 666 -18.51 12.95 31.94
CA ARG A 666 -19.35 13.78 32.82
C ARG A 666 -20.82 13.71 32.44
N LEU A 667 -21.13 13.74 31.13
CA LEU A 667 -22.52 13.65 30.67
C LEU A 667 -23.22 12.40 31.21
N VAL A 668 -22.60 11.24 31.10
CA VAL A 668 -23.19 9.96 31.46
C VAL A 668 -23.16 9.74 32.98
N THR A 669 -22.13 10.21 33.67
CA THR A 669 -21.96 9.96 35.12
C THR A 669 -22.61 11.00 36.03
N THR A 670 -22.83 12.21 35.58
CA THR A 670 -23.32 13.33 36.39
C THR A 670 -24.72 13.81 36.04
N LYS A 671 -25.17 13.64 34.78
CA LYS A 671 -26.52 14.03 34.36
C LYS A 671 -27.56 13.12 35.01
N GLU A 672 -28.68 13.67 35.39
CA GLU A 672 -29.79 12.88 35.88
C GLU A 672 -30.33 11.97 34.79
N LEU A 673 -30.24 10.66 34.95
CA LEU A 673 -30.77 9.67 34.04
C LEU A 673 -32.20 9.31 34.39
N VAL A 674 -33.08 9.33 33.39
CA VAL A 674 -34.53 9.08 33.60
C VAL A 674 -34.99 7.90 32.72
N ALA A 675 -35.98 7.17 33.24
CA ALA A 675 -36.59 6.03 32.54
C ALA A 675 -37.62 6.46 31.47
N GLU A 676 -38.17 7.68 31.58
CA GLU A 676 -39.14 8.22 30.64
C GLU A 676 -38.52 9.14 29.65
N ASN A 677 -38.90 8.98 28.35
CA ASN A 677 -38.41 9.79 27.26
C ASN A 677 -39.28 11.02 27.07
N SER A 678 -38.71 12.21 27.27
CA SER A 678 -39.43 13.49 26.99
C SER A 678 -39.58 13.79 25.49
N GLY A 679 -38.85 13.09 24.64
CA GLY A 679 -38.80 13.34 23.20
C GLY A 679 -37.83 14.43 22.76
N ALA A 680 -37.22 15.19 23.67
CA ALA A 680 -36.38 16.35 23.37
C ALA A 680 -35.15 16.00 22.52
N LEU A 681 -34.59 14.82 22.71
CA LEU A 681 -33.40 14.35 21.98
C LEU A 681 -33.69 13.33 20.87
N ASP A 682 -34.98 13.08 20.58
CA ASP A 682 -35.37 12.03 19.63
C ASP A 682 -34.70 12.21 18.26
N LYS A 683 -34.80 13.39 17.69
CA LYS A 683 -34.23 13.68 16.37
C LYS A 683 -32.71 13.52 16.38
N VAL A 684 -32.00 14.20 17.25
CA VAL A 684 -30.54 14.21 17.27
C VAL A 684 -29.99 12.83 17.61
N TYR A 685 -30.64 12.08 18.50
CA TYR A 685 -30.21 10.71 18.83
C TYR A 685 -30.35 9.79 17.62
N ASN A 686 -31.51 9.78 16.96
CA ASN A 686 -31.72 8.89 15.81
C ASN A 686 -30.87 9.29 14.61
N GLU A 687 -30.65 10.59 14.38
CA GLU A 687 -29.67 11.06 13.39
C GLU A 687 -28.26 10.58 13.74
N THR A 688 -27.90 10.61 14.99
CA THR A 688 -26.56 10.17 15.44
C THR A 688 -26.38 8.67 15.19
N VAL A 689 -27.35 7.84 15.53
CA VAL A 689 -27.30 6.40 15.24
C VAL A 689 -27.14 6.14 13.75
N LYS A 690 -27.97 6.78 12.94
CA LYS A 690 -27.93 6.64 11.48
C LYS A 690 -26.59 7.07 10.90
N THR A 691 -26.16 8.28 11.22
CA THR A 691 -24.94 8.87 10.67
C THR A 691 -23.69 8.12 11.08
N VAL A 692 -23.56 7.77 12.37
CA VAL A 692 -22.40 7.02 12.85
C VAL A 692 -22.34 5.65 12.19
N THR A 693 -23.47 4.97 12.06
CA THR A 693 -23.55 3.67 11.40
C THR A 693 -23.09 3.75 9.95
N GLU A 694 -23.66 4.67 9.17
CA GLU A 694 -23.30 4.86 7.76
C GLU A 694 -21.82 5.26 7.60
N HIS A 695 -21.32 6.14 8.45
CA HIS A 695 -19.94 6.64 8.35
C HIS A 695 -18.91 5.63 8.80
N ILE A 696 -19.24 4.73 9.73
CA ILE A 696 -18.35 3.60 10.03
C ILE A 696 -18.27 2.67 8.82
N GLU A 697 -19.42 2.33 8.21
CA GLU A 697 -19.44 1.49 7.00
C GLU A 697 -18.60 2.09 5.86
N ASP A 698 -18.60 3.41 5.72
CA ASP A 698 -17.90 4.14 4.67
C ASP A 698 -16.45 4.56 5.05
N LEU A 699 -15.96 4.16 6.22
CA LEU A 699 -14.63 4.54 6.73
C LEU A 699 -14.45 6.06 6.89
N LYS A 700 -15.55 6.78 7.17
CA LYS A 700 -15.56 8.23 7.40
C LYS A 700 -15.61 8.52 8.90
N PHE A 701 -14.55 8.11 9.60
CA PHE A 701 -14.54 8.17 11.06
C PHE A 701 -14.51 9.58 11.63
N ASN A 702 -13.88 10.52 10.96
CA ASN A 702 -13.83 11.92 11.37
C ASN A 702 -15.25 12.54 11.45
N THR A 703 -16.09 12.28 10.48
CA THR A 703 -17.46 12.77 10.45
C THR A 703 -18.37 12.00 11.41
N ALA A 704 -18.10 10.70 11.64
CA ALA A 704 -18.80 9.94 12.68
C ALA A 704 -18.53 10.54 14.07
N ILE A 705 -17.30 10.86 14.39
CA ILE A 705 -16.92 11.48 15.67
C ILE A 705 -17.54 12.89 15.79
N ALA A 706 -17.55 13.68 14.71
CA ALA A 706 -18.21 14.98 14.70
C ALA A 706 -19.69 14.86 15.06
N GLN A 707 -20.38 13.84 14.56
CA GLN A 707 -21.78 13.58 14.90
C GLN A 707 -21.95 13.20 16.37
N LEU A 708 -21.03 12.43 16.93
CA LEU A 708 -21.03 12.12 18.37
C LEU A 708 -20.88 13.39 19.21
N MET A 709 -20.07 14.35 18.76
CA MET A 709 -19.91 15.64 19.43
C MET A 709 -21.21 16.47 19.37
N ILE A 710 -21.91 16.42 18.25
CA ILE A 710 -23.23 17.09 18.08
C ILE A 710 -24.24 16.54 19.10
N PHE A 711 -24.31 15.25 19.29
CA PHE A 711 -25.18 14.64 20.30
C PHE A 711 -24.82 15.08 21.72
N VAL A 712 -23.53 15.08 22.07
CA VAL A 712 -23.07 15.53 23.40
C VAL A 712 -23.46 16.99 23.65
N ASN A 713 -23.30 17.85 22.67
CA ASN A 713 -23.70 19.26 22.77
C ASN A 713 -25.19 19.42 22.99
N ALA A 714 -25.99 18.64 22.28
CA ALA A 714 -27.46 18.68 22.45
C ALA A 714 -27.88 18.13 23.82
N ALA A 715 -27.31 17.00 24.24
CA ALA A 715 -27.63 16.36 25.51
C ALA A 715 -27.21 17.20 26.71
N ASN A 716 -26.11 17.96 26.62
CA ASN A 716 -25.68 18.86 27.69
C ASN A 716 -26.63 20.03 27.93
N LYS A 717 -27.40 20.41 26.95
CA LYS A 717 -28.41 21.50 27.08
C LYS A 717 -29.65 21.08 27.81
N GLU A 718 -29.89 19.78 27.93
CA GLU A 718 -31.05 19.22 28.63
C GLU A 718 -30.71 18.99 30.12
N ASP A 719 -31.69 19.15 30.98
CA ASP A 719 -31.50 18.92 32.43
C ASP A 719 -31.40 17.42 32.75
N LYS A 720 -32.08 16.60 31.98
CA LYS A 720 -32.18 15.14 32.15
C LYS A 720 -31.86 14.42 30.89
N LEU A 721 -31.35 13.21 31.01
CA LEU A 721 -31.00 12.34 29.89
C LEU A 721 -31.78 11.01 29.97
N TYR A 722 -32.51 10.69 28.92
CA TYR A 722 -33.18 9.39 28.82
C TYR A 722 -32.17 8.26 28.83
N VAL A 723 -32.32 7.32 29.77
CA VAL A 723 -31.32 6.28 30.03
C VAL A 723 -31.03 5.41 28.82
N GLU A 724 -32.04 5.09 27.99
CA GLU A 724 -31.85 4.29 26.79
C GLU A 724 -31.03 5.04 25.73
N TYR A 725 -31.13 6.37 25.66
CA TYR A 725 -30.30 7.18 24.78
C TYR A 725 -28.86 7.29 25.31
N ALA A 726 -28.69 7.32 26.64
CA ALA A 726 -27.37 7.24 27.23
C ALA A 726 -26.68 5.90 26.89
N LYS A 727 -27.40 4.79 27.02
CA LYS A 727 -26.90 3.45 26.67
C LYS A 727 -26.56 3.38 25.18
N GLY A 728 -27.46 3.79 24.31
CA GLY A 728 -27.23 3.77 22.87
C GLY A 728 -26.04 4.61 22.44
N PHE A 729 -25.90 5.80 23.04
CA PHE A 729 -24.72 6.65 22.78
C PHE A 729 -23.41 6.00 23.19
N VAL A 730 -23.37 5.36 24.36
CA VAL A 730 -22.18 4.62 24.83
C VAL A 730 -21.84 3.49 23.87
N GLN A 731 -22.85 2.81 23.32
CA GLN A 731 -22.60 1.79 22.30
C GLN A 731 -22.02 2.38 21.00
N LEU A 732 -22.49 3.56 20.59
CA LEU A 732 -21.98 4.24 19.38
C LEU A 732 -20.52 4.71 19.54
N ILE A 733 -20.13 5.14 20.73
CA ILE A 733 -18.76 5.59 20.98
C ILE A 733 -17.79 4.43 21.26
N ALA A 734 -18.30 3.26 21.60
CA ALA A 734 -17.47 2.10 21.97
C ALA A 734 -16.41 1.73 20.93
N PRO A 735 -16.66 1.72 19.63
CA PRO A 735 -15.62 1.43 18.66
C PRO A 735 -14.46 2.45 18.66
N PHE A 736 -14.74 3.70 18.98
CA PHE A 736 -13.76 4.79 18.98
C PHE A 736 -13.00 4.89 20.31
N ALA A 737 -13.72 4.75 21.43
CA ALA A 737 -13.19 4.87 22.79
C ALA A 737 -13.62 3.67 23.66
N PRO A 738 -13.06 2.49 23.41
CA PRO A 738 -13.56 1.25 23.99
C PRO A 738 -13.39 1.14 25.52
N HIS A 739 -12.33 1.70 26.08
CA HIS A 739 -12.11 1.67 27.54
C HIS A 739 -13.14 2.52 28.27
N LEU A 740 -13.33 3.74 27.78
CA LEU A 740 -14.33 4.66 28.32
C LEU A 740 -15.74 4.03 28.21
N ALA A 741 -16.06 3.46 27.06
CA ALA A 741 -17.35 2.84 26.80
C ALA A 741 -17.61 1.65 27.72
N GLU A 742 -16.64 0.78 27.96
CA GLU A 742 -16.78 -0.32 28.90
C GLU A 742 -17.06 0.18 30.32
N GLU A 743 -16.34 1.20 30.78
CA GLU A 743 -16.52 1.80 32.09
C GLU A 743 -17.92 2.40 32.26
N LEU A 744 -18.37 3.17 31.28
CA LEU A 744 -19.70 3.77 31.30
C LEU A 744 -20.81 2.74 31.18
N TRP A 745 -20.63 1.71 30.36
CA TRP A 745 -21.59 0.64 30.19
C TRP A 745 -21.78 -0.16 31.49
N GLN A 746 -20.68 -0.48 32.16
CA GLN A 746 -20.74 -1.16 33.45
C GLN A 746 -21.47 -0.33 34.52
N GLY A 747 -21.21 0.99 34.54
CA GLY A 747 -21.92 1.93 35.40
C GLY A 747 -23.42 2.03 35.12
N LEU A 748 -23.82 1.93 33.82
CA LEU A 748 -25.23 2.01 33.43
C LEU A 748 -25.99 0.71 33.60
N THR A 749 -25.34 -0.44 33.45
CA THR A 749 -26.02 -1.75 33.38
C THR A 749 -25.67 -2.69 34.52
N ASN A 750 -24.48 -2.58 35.12
CA ASN A 750 -23.94 -3.45 36.16
C ASN A 750 -24.07 -4.95 35.84
N THR A 751 -23.90 -5.34 34.59
CA THR A 751 -24.04 -6.73 34.14
C THR A 751 -22.79 -7.57 34.33
N GLY A 752 -21.62 -6.95 34.49
CA GLY A 752 -20.32 -7.64 34.51
C GLY A 752 -19.89 -8.20 33.15
N GLN A 753 -20.64 -7.88 32.08
CA GLN A 753 -20.36 -8.32 30.71
C GLN A 753 -19.82 -7.18 29.86
N SER A 754 -18.99 -7.52 28.87
CA SER A 754 -18.43 -6.55 27.93
C SER A 754 -19.50 -5.94 27.02
N ILE A 755 -19.37 -4.65 26.74
CA ILE A 755 -20.17 -3.96 25.74
C ILE A 755 -19.94 -4.51 24.32
N SER A 756 -18.83 -5.21 24.08
CA SER A 756 -18.37 -5.63 22.74
C SER A 756 -19.38 -6.52 22.00
N TYR A 757 -20.22 -7.24 22.72
CA TYR A 757 -21.22 -8.15 22.14
C TYR A 757 -22.66 -7.65 22.29
N VAL A 758 -22.86 -6.45 22.80
CA VAL A 758 -24.19 -5.85 22.88
C VAL A 758 -24.64 -5.45 21.47
N ALA A 759 -25.87 -5.78 21.10
CA ALA A 759 -26.41 -5.49 19.79
C ALA A 759 -26.34 -3.99 19.45
N TRP A 760 -25.84 -3.68 18.27
CA TRP A 760 -25.72 -2.30 17.77
C TRP A 760 -27.06 -1.58 17.80
N PRO A 761 -27.15 -0.32 18.25
CA PRO A 761 -28.41 0.40 18.33
C PRO A 761 -29.03 0.62 16.95
N SER A 762 -30.35 0.56 16.92
CA SER A 762 -31.14 0.90 15.75
C SER A 762 -31.72 2.30 15.87
N TYR A 763 -32.09 2.91 14.74
CA TYR A 763 -32.73 4.20 14.72
C TYR A 763 -34.16 4.10 14.20
N ASP A 764 -35.00 5.03 14.65
CA ASP A 764 -36.38 5.17 14.22
C ASP A 764 -36.48 6.25 13.14
N GLU A 765 -36.75 5.85 11.91
CA GLU A 765 -36.85 6.76 10.77
C GLU A 765 -37.91 7.82 10.90
N SER A 766 -39.05 7.52 11.60
CA SER A 766 -40.09 8.48 11.85
C SER A 766 -39.66 9.66 12.70
N LYS A 767 -38.59 9.52 13.48
CA LYS A 767 -38.03 10.58 14.36
C LYS A 767 -36.97 11.42 13.67
N LEU A 768 -36.59 11.10 12.43
CA LEU A 768 -35.66 11.88 11.62
C LEU A 768 -36.33 13.01 10.87
N VAL A 769 -37.67 12.98 10.74
CA VAL A 769 -38.44 13.96 10.00
C VAL A 769 -38.55 15.25 10.81
N GLU A 770 -38.15 16.36 10.21
CA GLU A 770 -38.36 17.68 10.79
C GLU A 770 -39.84 17.98 10.88
N SER A 771 -40.33 18.15 12.09
CA SER A 771 -41.70 18.61 12.33
C SER A 771 -41.81 20.13 12.21
N GLU A 772 -40.73 20.84 12.32
CA GLU A 772 -40.63 22.29 12.28
C GLU A 772 -39.49 22.77 11.39
N VAL A 773 -39.67 23.94 10.78
CA VAL A 773 -38.65 24.59 9.96
C VAL A 773 -38.55 26.08 10.35
N GLU A 774 -37.38 26.65 10.21
CA GLU A 774 -37.17 28.09 10.32
C GLU A 774 -37.51 28.76 9.00
N ILE A 775 -38.36 29.75 9.04
CA ILE A 775 -38.64 30.64 7.90
C ILE A 775 -38.16 32.04 8.18
N VAL A 776 -37.85 32.77 7.14
CA VAL A 776 -37.54 34.22 7.26
C VAL A 776 -38.76 35.03 6.88
N VAL A 777 -39.06 36.11 7.66
CA VAL A 777 -40.05 37.07 7.29
C VAL A 777 -39.33 38.30 6.76
N GLN A 778 -39.66 38.64 5.54
CA GLN A 778 -39.16 39.84 4.86
C GLN A 778 -40.26 40.92 4.79
N ILE A 779 -39.85 42.17 4.89
CA ILE A 779 -40.68 43.33 4.60
C ILE A 779 -40.01 44.10 3.47
N LYS A 780 -40.69 44.22 2.34
CA LYS A 780 -40.13 44.81 1.11
C LYS A 780 -38.80 44.20 0.72
N GLY A 781 -38.70 42.85 0.82
CA GLY A 781 -37.49 42.11 0.46
C GLY A 781 -36.32 42.12 1.47
N LYS A 782 -36.49 42.79 2.61
CA LYS A 782 -35.47 42.83 3.68
C LYS A 782 -35.90 41.96 4.85
N VAL A 783 -34.98 41.07 5.31
CA VAL A 783 -35.24 40.17 6.45
C VAL A 783 -35.45 41.01 7.72
N LYS A 784 -36.59 40.78 8.41
CA LYS A 784 -36.97 41.47 9.64
C LYS A 784 -37.21 40.53 10.81
N ALA A 785 -37.55 39.29 10.55
CA ALA A 785 -37.79 38.28 11.58
C ALA A 785 -37.42 36.88 11.08
N ARG A 786 -37.19 35.98 12.02
CA ARG A 786 -37.01 34.54 11.78
C ARG A 786 -37.99 33.82 12.69
N LEU A 787 -38.79 32.92 12.14
CA LEU A 787 -39.82 32.21 12.88
C LEU A 787 -39.66 30.70 12.67
N THR A 788 -39.93 29.94 13.74
CA THR A 788 -40.03 28.49 13.68
C THR A 788 -41.50 28.12 13.49
N VAL A 789 -41.82 27.46 12.43
CA VAL A 789 -43.20 27.06 12.08
C VAL A 789 -43.26 25.56 11.75
N ALA A 790 -44.41 24.97 11.80
CA ALA A 790 -44.62 23.59 11.38
C ALA A 790 -44.20 23.39 9.92
N LYS A 791 -43.46 22.29 9.64
CA LYS A 791 -43.05 21.95 8.28
C LYS A 791 -44.31 21.74 7.41
N ASP A 792 -44.26 22.20 6.17
CA ASP A 792 -45.30 22.08 5.19
C ASP A 792 -46.60 22.80 5.62
N LEU A 793 -46.52 23.83 6.43
CA LEU A 793 -47.63 24.67 6.83
C LEU A 793 -48.27 25.29 5.59
N ALA A 794 -49.60 25.24 5.51
CA ALA A 794 -50.35 25.80 4.38
C ALA A 794 -50.04 27.29 4.21
N PRO A 795 -50.01 27.82 2.98
CA PRO A 795 -49.68 29.23 2.74
C PRO A 795 -50.54 30.23 3.53
N ALA A 796 -51.83 29.97 3.68
CA ALA A 796 -52.74 30.82 4.44
C ALA A 796 -52.42 30.84 5.93
N GLU A 797 -52.03 29.70 6.52
CA GLU A 797 -51.62 29.60 7.92
C GLU A 797 -50.25 30.22 8.15
N LEU A 798 -49.35 30.04 7.19
CA LEU A 798 -47.99 30.65 7.24
C LEU A 798 -48.06 32.18 7.23
N GLU A 799 -48.96 32.74 6.41
CA GLU A 799 -49.24 34.17 6.37
C GLU A 799 -49.78 34.66 7.71
N LYS A 800 -50.71 33.96 8.34
CA LYS A 800 -51.26 34.30 9.66
C LYS A 800 -50.19 34.33 10.73
N VAL A 801 -49.33 33.33 10.79
CA VAL A 801 -48.25 33.22 11.77
C VAL A 801 -47.25 34.38 11.61
N ALA A 802 -46.89 34.68 10.37
CA ALA A 802 -45.95 35.77 10.08
C ALA A 802 -46.53 37.13 10.46
N LEU A 803 -47.81 37.40 10.15
CA LEU A 803 -48.47 38.67 10.49
C LEU A 803 -48.76 38.80 12.00
N ALA A 804 -48.85 37.70 12.72
CA ALA A 804 -49.10 37.72 14.18
C ALA A 804 -47.80 37.91 15.01
N ASP A 805 -46.63 37.80 14.42
CA ASP A 805 -45.36 37.97 15.11
C ASP A 805 -45.15 39.41 15.60
N GLU A 806 -44.73 39.58 16.85
CA GLU A 806 -44.59 40.89 17.47
C GLU A 806 -43.56 41.81 16.77
N LYS A 807 -42.43 41.24 16.29
CA LYS A 807 -41.43 42.00 15.55
C LYS A 807 -41.96 42.45 14.20
N VAL A 808 -42.68 41.59 13.53
CA VAL A 808 -43.32 41.90 12.24
C VAL A 808 -44.36 42.96 12.41
N GLN A 809 -45.22 42.85 13.42
CA GLN A 809 -46.24 43.86 13.72
C GLN A 809 -45.63 45.25 14.01
N ALA A 810 -44.53 45.28 14.76
CA ALA A 810 -43.81 46.53 15.04
C ALA A 810 -43.28 47.19 13.77
N GLU A 811 -42.77 46.41 12.84
CA GLU A 811 -42.17 46.87 11.56
C GLU A 811 -43.23 47.37 10.57
N ILE A 812 -44.47 46.83 10.61
CA ILE A 812 -45.53 47.25 9.71
C ILE A 812 -46.52 48.22 10.33
N ALA A 813 -46.29 48.60 11.58
CA ALA A 813 -47.14 49.55 12.28
C ALA A 813 -47.32 50.88 11.51
N GLY A 814 -48.54 51.34 11.30
CA GLY A 814 -48.84 52.57 10.56
C GLY A 814 -48.75 52.43 9.03
N GLN A 815 -48.52 51.23 8.52
CA GLN A 815 -48.45 50.94 7.11
C GLN A 815 -49.59 49.99 6.70
N THR A 816 -49.94 50.02 5.41
CA THR A 816 -50.96 49.16 4.88
C THR A 816 -50.34 47.97 4.16
N VAL A 817 -50.73 46.76 4.53
CA VAL A 817 -50.29 45.54 3.86
C VAL A 817 -50.96 45.45 2.50
N VAL A 818 -50.19 45.50 1.44
CA VAL A 818 -50.66 45.44 0.05
C VAL A 818 -50.72 43.99 -0.45
N LYS A 819 -49.71 43.22 -0.15
CA LYS A 819 -49.56 41.84 -0.60
C LYS A 819 -48.66 41.04 0.33
N VAL A 820 -48.95 39.75 0.50
CA VAL A 820 -48.08 38.83 1.22
C VAL A 820 -47.75 37.70 0.26
N ILE A 821 -46.48 37.45 0.09
CA ILE A 821 -45.94 36.34 -0.75
C ILE A 821 -45.39 35.28 0.18
N THR A 822 -45.90 34.07 0.11
CA THR A 822 -45.47 32.94 0.91
C THR A 822 -44.74 31.91 0.04
N VAL A 823 -43.60 31.47 0.50
CA VAL A 823 -42.89 30.33 -0.07
C VAL A 823 -42.79 29.27 1.04
N PRO A 824 -43.54 28.16 0.90
CA PRO A 824 -43.56 27.13 1.96
C PRO A 824 -42.17 26.68 2.37
N ASN A 825 -41.94 26.50 3.67
CA ASN A 825 -40.69 26.08 4.26
C ASN A 825 -39.48 27.03 4.07
N LYS A 826 -39.68 28.23 3.54
CA LYS A 826 -38.64 29.19 3.23
C LYS A 826 -38.85 30.59 3.76
N LEU A 827 -39.83 31.28 3.28
CA LEU A 827 -40.01 32.68 3.61
C LEU A 827 -41.43 33.19 3.44
N VAL A 828 -41.73 34.28 4.12
CA VAL A 828 -42.88 35.14 3.88
C VAL A 828 -42.36 36.55 3.59
N ASN A 829 -42.74 37.13 2.46
CA ASN A 829 -42.41 38.52 2.12
C ASN A 829 -43.68 39.40 2.18
N ILE A 830 -43.65 40.37 3.04
CA ILE A 830 -44.76 41.31 3.26
C ILE A 830 -44.46 42.58 2.51
N VAL A 831 -45.35 42.96 1.59
CA VAL A 831 -45.26 44.23 0.87
C VAL A 831 -46.25 45.23 1.50
N VAL A 832 -45.71 46.32 1.99
CA VAL A 832 -46.46 47.41 2.66
C VAL A 832 -46.32 48.72 1.91
N LYS A 833 -47.32 49.60 2.08
CA LYS A 833 -47.38 50.94 1.47
C LYS A 833 -47.60 52.03 2.54
#